data_88929ef3e01253a533fa872c1ab0c61b
#
_entry.id   88929ef3e01253a533fa872c1ab0c61b
#
_cell.length_a   1.000
_cell.length_b   1.000
_cell.length_c   1.000
_cell.angle_alpha   90.00
_cell.angle_beta   90.00
_cell.angle_gamma   90.00
#
_symmetry.space_group_name_H-M   'P 1'
#
loop_
_entity.id
_entity.type
_entity.pdbx_description
1 polymer ?
#
loop_
_entity_poly.entity_id
_entity_poly.type
_entity_poly.pdbx_seq_one_letter_code
_entity_poly.pdbx_strand_id
1 'polypeptide(L)'
;MQLEKKYYTVQDETTLKLLHQHILDSDVIAVDTETTGLNPRKDKIVGWSISGEEGVGFYLPTLVWDFDKDKLELQTILDESTEVISKNLLKLLKGKKLVFHNASFDVQFIKNYFGVDLLPDVWVDTGLLVHTVYEEGAFGYGNPFGLKSIAIMNQKELGLDVEKAANEEQVELKGSIKKNGGQTTKVLFEIYKADLDILSKYASADTDLTLRICNLYLKKLKEEGLEKFFFEDEVMPIYREVTVPMEAYGVDLDMDLLNRIHDEIVKDQKENKEIVMKSLLDLSEVKSWVMDTAFAEFPPSHKGNWAQRLVSRYSLPLPKSEKTGKYSITQKNIEALEDSPVKEYLLNGNIEVLDELEVARISMAMWKESNDGEYINIQSKKHLGEIVFKYMGIKPKVAGANTKSGRAKFDMDMIKDLAKEYPWAENLRIYNKLLKIKSTYVDRFRDRNEDGRYYFYFKQNGTVSGRYGSDAQQLPKPLEEGEDAPIIMKYVNIVRAFLTAGKGRKVIDADYESLEPHCFASVTGDKKLQEIFANGLDFYSYVAIQTEGLKGVSADKKADNYLKKLDPVKRNKAKAYSLGVAYGMEAYALKMTLGVDQKTAEELIRGYLDGFPQLKEWRENSRLQVKAHGYIKNYVGRVRHIPKVQKIYTKFQDRMLDWRFRKELETTYGRDQVLKVYRDYRNGLNNCLN
;
A
#
# COMPACT_ATOMS: atom_id res chain seq x y z
N MET A 1 22.90 16.93 -29.00
CA MET A 1 23.39 18.10 -28.27
C MET A 1 22.80 18.00 -26.87
N GLN A 2 23.61 17.86 -25.83
CA GLN A 2 23.08 18.04 -24.45
C GLN A 2 22.68 19.52 -24.35
N LEU A 3 21.42 19.79 -24.07
CA LEU A 3 20.97 21.15 -23.74
C LEU A 3 21.72 21.62 -22.50
N GLU A 4 22.33 22.81 -22.60
CA GLU A 4 22.98 23.42 -21.45
C GLU A 4 21.93 23.72 -20.37
N LYS A 5 22.12 23.17 -19.17
CA LYS A 5 21.19 23.39 -18.06
C LYS A 5 21.47 24.77 -17.42
N LYS A 6 20.44 25.60 -17.32
CA LYS A 6 20.46 26.93 -16.69
C LYS A 6 19.47 26.95 -15.52
N TYR A 7 19.97 26.64 -14.34
CA TYR A 7 19.17 26.63 -13.12
C TYR A 7 19.55 27.81 -12.24
N TYR A 8 18.54 28.54 -11.77
CA TYR A 8 18.70 29.78 -11.05
C TYR A 8 18.08 29.69 -9.66
N THR A 9 18.86 30.05 -8.63
CA THR A 9 18.34 30.33 -7.28
C THR A 9 17.97 31.82 -7.24
N VAL A 10 16.71 32.09 -6.90
CA VAL A 10 16.19 33.47 -6.87
C VAL A 10 16.44 34.10 -5.50
N GLN A 11 17.50 34.88 -5.39
CA GLN A 11 17.95 35.50 -4.14
C GLN A 11 18.19 37.02 -4.22
N ASP A 12 18.15 37.57 -5.43
CA ASP A 12 18.43 38.99 -5.69
C ASP A 12 17.48 39.56 -6.75
N GLU A 13 17.58 40.89 -6.96
CA GLU A 13 16.76 41.61 -7.93
C GLU A 13 16.95 41.10 -9.36
N THR A 14 18.18 40.71 -9.74
CA THR A 14 18.50 40.25 -11.09
C THR A 14 17.79 38.93 -11.38
N THR A 15 17.93 37.96 -10.51
CA THR A 15 17.31 36.63 -10.65
C THR A 15 15.80 36.71 -10.50
N LEU A 16 15.27 37.63 -9.66
CA LEU A 16 13.84 37.88 -9.53
C LEU A 16 13.23 38.45 -10.81
N LYS A 17 13.92 39.39 -11.46
CA LYS A 17 13.50 39.93 -12.77
C LYS A 17 13.52 38.86 -13.86
N LEU A 18 14.53 38.00 -13.86
CA LEU A 18 14.61 36.88 -14.81
C LEU A 18 13.44 35.90 -14.59
N LEU A 19 13.15 35.56 -13.36
CA LEU A 19 11.98 34.69 -13.02
C LEU A 19 10.68 35.34 -13.48
N HIS A 20 10.46 36.62 -13.15
CA HIS A 20 9.26 37.36 -13.56
C HIS A 20 9.09 37.37 -15.09
N GLN A 21 10.16 37.65 -15.82
CA GLN A 21 10.12 37.66 -17.29
C GLN A 21 9.86 36.26 -17.84
N HIS A 22 10.50 35.24 -17.28
CA HIS A 22 10.28 33.84 -17.66
C HIS A 22 8.80 33.41 -17.48
N ILE A 23 8.15 33.85 -16.39
CA ILE A 23 6.71 33.61 -16.18
C ILE A 23 5.91 34.33 -17.28
N LEU A 24 6.23 35.56 -17.63
CA LEU A 24 5.47 36.31 -18.63
C LEU A 24 5.58 35.69 -20.04
N ASP A 25 6.79 35.27 -20.41
CA ASP A 25 7.09 34.73 -21.73
C ASP A 25 6.60 33.28 -21.96
N SER A 26 6.30 32.56 -20.90
CA SER A 26 5.91 31.16 -21.00
C SER A 26 4.38 30.97 -20.95
N ASP A 27 3.80 30.24 -21.91
CA ASP A 27 2.40 29.86 -21.93
C ASP A 27 2.14 28.55 -21.15
N VAL A 28 3.14 27.66 -21.18
CA VAL A 28 3.12 26.37 -20.46
C VAL A 28 4.22 26.38 -19.41
N ILE A 29 3.88 26.12 -18.16
CA ILE A 29 4.80 26.21 -17.04
C ILE A 29 4.68 24.99 -16.15
N ALA A 30 5.76 24.25 -15.96
CA ALA A 30 5.88 23.23 -14.92
C ALA A 30 6.11 23.89 -13.57
N VAL A 31 5.44 23.41 -12.51
CA VAL A 31 5.52 23.93 -11.15
C VAL A 31 5.69 22.77 -10.17
N ASP A 32 6.50 22.97 -9.14
CA ASP A 32 6.73 22.03 -8.05
C ASP A 32 7.00 22.77 -6.75
N THR A 33 6.68 22.16 -5.59
CA THR A 33 6.87 22.75 -4.28
C THR A 33 7.72 21.88 -3.37
N GLU A 34 8.65 22.50 -2.65
CA GLU A 34 9.41 21.87 -1.58
C GLU A 34 8.82 22.26 -0.22
N THR A 35 8.60 21.26 0.67
CA THR A 35 7.81 21.46 1.88
C THR A 35 8.47 20.88 3.12
N THR A 36 8.06 21.34 4.30
CA THR A 36 8.57 20.81 5.59
C THR A 36 8.04 19.43 5.93
N GLY A 37 6.98 18.97 5.25
CA GLY A 37 6.33 17.68 5.46
C GLY A 37 5.27 17.41 4.40
N LEU A 38 4.40 16.45 4.63
CA LEU A 38 3.44 15.98 3.62
C LEU A 38 2.00 16.49 3.83
N ASN A 39 1.78 17.29 4.87
CA ASN A 39 0.44 17.75 5.22
C ASN A 39 0.21 19.20 4.80
N PRO A 40 -0.56 19.46 3.74
CA PRO A 40 -0.76 20.81 3.21
C PRO A 40 -1.47 21.78 4.17
N ARG A 41 -2.01 21.29 5.30
CA ARG A 41 -2.72 22.11 6.29
C ARG A 41 -1.86 22.48 7.51
N LYS A 42 -0.77 21.73 7.73
CA LYS A 42 0.12 21.92 8.90
C LYS A 42 1.53 22.31 8.50
N ASP A 43 2.00 21.76 7.38
CA ASP A 43 3.35 21.96 6.93
C ASP A 43 3.47 23.23 6.09
N LYS A 44 4.70 23.73 5.93
CA LYS A 44 5.01 24.99 5.25
C LYS A 44 5.67 24.69 3.91
N ILE A 45 5.53 25.63 2.97
CA ILE A 45 6.35 25.66 1.74
C ILE A 45 7.71 26.26 2.08
N VAL A 46 8.76 25.51 1.80
CA VAL A 46 10.16 25.91 1.95
C VAL A 46 10.59 26.75 0.74
N GLY A 47 10.13 26.37 -0.42
CA GLY A 47 10.33 27.06 -1.67
C GLY A 47 9.52 26.39 -2.77
N TRP A 48 9.56 26.98 -3.95
CA TRP A 48 8.91 26.44 -5.13
C TRP A 48 9.74 26.68 -6.38
N SER A 49 9.59 25.80 -7.35
CA SER A 49 10.34 25.85 -8.60
C SER A 49 9.41 25.91 -9.81
N ILE A 50 9.93 26.47 -10.90
CA ILE A 50 9.25 26.49 -12.19
C ILE A 50 10.20 26.24 -13.36
N SER A 51 9.63 25.74 -14.45
CA SER A 51 10.27 25.62 -15.75
C SER A 51 9.23 25.86 -16.84
N GLY A 52 9.49 26.84 -17.72
CA GLY A 52 8.69 27.12 -18.92
C GLY A 52 9.42 26.77 -20.22
N GLU A 53 10.70 26.41 -20.14
CA GLU A 53 11.55 26.00 -21.23
C GLU A 53 12.45 24.84 -20.79
N GLU A 54 12.63 23.84 -21.65
CA GLU A 54 13.51 22.71 -21.35
C GLU A 54 14.96 23.15 -21.14
N GLY A 55 15.56 22.71 -20.03
CA GLY A 55 16.90 23.09 -19.62
C GLY A 55 16.97 24.37 -18.80
N VAL A 56 15.88 25.07 -18.58
CA VAL A 56 15.79 26.27 -17.75
C VAL A 56 14.92 26.01 -16.54
N GLY A 57 15.41 26.32 -15.35
CA GLY A 57 14.66 26.14 -14.09
C GLY A 57 14.96 27.28 -13.12
N PHE A 58 13.96 27.65 -12.34
CA PHE A 58 14.07 28.65 -11.28
C PHE A 58 13.56 28.06 -9.97
N TYR A 59 14.28 28.28 -8.90
CA TYR A 59 13.83 27.98 -7.54
C TYR A 59 13.79 29.26 -6.71
N LEU A 60 12.61 29.56 -6.16
CA LEU A 60 12.42 30.68 -5.22
C LEU A 60 12.29 30.13 -3.80
N PRO A 61 13.32 30.29 -2.94
CA PRO A 61 13.23 29.92 -1.54
C PRO A 61 12.28 30.86 -0.81
N THR A 62 11.28 30.31 -0.12
CA THR A 62 10.37 31.05 0.74
C THR A 62 10.90 31.10 2.17
N LEU A 63 11.35 29.94 2.66
CA LEU A 63 11.94 29.74 3.97
C LEU A 63 13.32 29.11 3.81
N VAL A 64 14.30 29.55 4.56
CA VAL A 64 15.64 28.97 4.60
C VAL A 64 15.98 28.59 6.03
N TRP A 65 16.66 27.47 6.20
CA TRP A 65 17.11 27.01 7.52
C TRP A 65 18.28 27.83 8.01
N ASP A 66 18.11 28.50 9.16
CA ASP A 66 19.18 29.20 9.87
C ASP A 66 19.84 28.20 10.83
N PHE A 67 21.07 27.81 10.52
CA PHE A 67 21.84 26.82 11.31
C PHE A 67 22.27 27.35 12.68
N ASP A 68 22.44 28.67 12.82
CA ASP A 68 22.83 29.26 14.09
C ASP A 68 21.66 29.35 15.07
N LYS A 69 20.46 29.55 14.55
CA LYS A 69 19.22 29.66 15.34
C LYS A 69 18.41 28.38 15.40
N ASP A 70 18.81 27.33 14.65
CA ASP A 70 18.11 26.04 14.53
C ASP A 70 16.61 26.19 14.19
N LYS A 71 16.30 27.05 13.21
CA LYS A 71 14.92 27.34 12.78
C LYS A 71 14.83 27.79 11.31
N LEU A 72 13.61 27.67 10.76
CA LEU A 72 13.27 28.23 9.45
C LEU A 72 13.01 29.72 9.55
N GLU A 73 13.65 30.50 8.68
CA GLU A 73 13.47 31.95 8.58
C GLU A 73 12.99 32.37 7.19
N LEU A 74 12.12 33.38 7.17
CA LEU A 74 11.71 34.04 5.93
C LEU A 74 12.90 34.78 5.33
N GLN A 75 13.01 34.70 4.00
CA GLN A 75 13.98 35.49 3.23
C GLN A 75 13.35 36.79 2.76
N THR A 76 14.19 37.74 2.36
CA THR A 76 13.77 39.03 1.80
C THR A 76 14.56 39.33 0.53
N ILE A 77 13.90 39.88 -0.48
CA ILE A 77 14.51 40.42 -1.70
C ILE A 77 13.94 41.84 -1.89
N LEU A 78 14.77 42.86 -2.04
CA LEU A 78 14.35 44.25 -2.19
C LEU A 78 13.42 44.72 -1.04
N ASP A 79 13.77 44.36 0.21
CA ASP A 79 13.00 44.69 1.42
C ASP A 79 11.57 44.08 1.51
N GLU A 80 11.20 43.24 0.53
CA GLU A 80 9.95 42.49 0.54
C GLU A 80 10.18 41.02 0.91
N SER A 81 9.29 40.43 1.72
CA SER A 81 9.42 39.03 2.09
C SER A 81 9.18 38.11 0.89
N THR A 82 9.96 37.03 0.80
CA THR A 82 9.81 36.05 -0.28
C THR A 82 8.44 35.35 -0.25
N GLU A 83 7.73 35.35 0.85
CA GLU A 83 6.35 34.88 0.94
C GLU A 83 5.39 35.78 0.15
N VAL A 84 5.51 37.12 0.30
CA VAL A 84 4.69 38.08 -0.44
C VAL A 84 5.06 38.06 -1.93
N ILE A 85 6.35 38.02 -2.25
CA ILE A 85 6.86 37.87 -3.63
C ILE A 85 6.29 36.60 -4.26
N SER A 86 6.40 35.46 -3.60
CA SER A 86 5.86 34.19 -4.06
C SER A 86 4.36 34.25 -4.33
N LYS A 87 3.60 34.82 -3.39
CA LYS A 87 2.14 34.99 -3.56
C LYS A 87 1.80 35.82 -4.78
N ASN A 88 2.56 36.89 -5.06
CA ASN A 88 2.33 37.75 -6.20
C ASN A 88 2.72 37.09 -7.51
N LEU A 89 3.86 36.39 -7.57
CA LEU A 89 4.27 35.64 -8.75
C LEU A 89 3.34 34.46 -9.05
N LEU A 90 2.91 33.71 -8.05
CA LEU A 90 1.94 32.62 -8.22
C LEU A 90 0.59 33.11 -8.77
N LYS A 91 0.17 34.35 -8.47
CA LYS A 91 -1.02 34.95 -9.10
C LYS A 91 -0.86 35.18 -10.61
N LEU A 92 0.37 35.41 -11.09
CA LEU A 92 0.66 35.59 -12.52
C LEU A 92 0.56 34.26 -13.29
N LEU A 93 0.58 33.14 -12.59
CA LEU A 93 0.39 31.82 -13.19
C LEU A 93 -1.08 31.54 -13.56
N LYS A 94 -2.02 32.32 -13.01
CA LYS A 94 -3.44 32.16 -13.34
C LYS A 94 -3.71 32.45 -14.82
N GLY A 95 -4.49 31.59 -15.45
CA GLY A 95 -4.78 31.65 -16.89
C GLY A 95 -3.71 31.01 -17.79
N LYS A 96 -2.61 30.53 -17.23
CA LYS A 96 -1.58 29.79 -17.96
C LYS A 96 -1.82 28.28 -17.90
N LYS A 97 -1.21 27.52 -18.79
CA LYS A 97 -1.25 26.07 -18.79
C LYS A 97 -0.24 25.50 -17.79
N LEU A 98 -0.69 25.11 -16.62
CA LEU A 98 0.20 24.61 -15.57
C LEU A 98 0.37 23.10 -15.66
N VAL A 99 1.61 22.67 -15.53
CA VAL A 99 2.03 21.26 -15.52
C VAL A 99 2.60 20.92 -14.16
N PHE A 100 2.12 19.83 -13.59
CA PHE A 100 2.61 19.31 -12.32
C PHE A 100 2.93 17.82 -12.42
N HIS A 101 3.66 17.35 -11.44
CA HIS A 101 3.77 15.93 -11.18
C HIS A 101 3.13 15.59 -9.83
N ASN A 102 1.93 15.01 -9.82
CA ASN A 102 1.06 14.83 -8.65
C ASN A 102 0.48 16.16 -8.12
N ALA A 103 -0.16 16.91 -9.04
CA ALA A 103 -0.65 18.27 -8.82
C ALA A 103 -1.51 18.46 -7.55
N SER A 104 -2.26 17.40 -7.10
CA SER A 104 -3.08 17.49 -5.89
C SER A 104 -2.27 17.89 -4.66
N PHE A 105 -1.01 17.49 -4.58
CA PHE A 105 -0.11 17.89 -3.51
C PHE A 105 0.19 19.38 -3.55
N ASP A 106 0.74 19.84 -4.66
CA ASP A 106 1.24 21.21 -4.81
C ASP A 106 0.13 22.27 -4.75
N VAL A 107 -0.97 22.03 -5.46
CA VAL A 107 -2.07 23.02 -5.48
C VAL A 107 -2.73 23.19 -4.11
N GLN A 108 -2.81 22.13 -3.31
CA GLN A 108 -3.32 22.23 -1.95
C GLN A 108 -2.35 22.98 -1.03
N PHE A 109 -1.04 22.73 -1.13
CA PHE A 109 -0.03 23.51 -0.41
C PHE A 109 -0.05 25.00 -0.79
N ILE A 110 -0.04 25.31 -2.08
CA ILE A 110 -0.09 26.67 -2.59
C ILE A 110 -1.35 27.39 -2.13
N LYS A 111 -2.50 26.72 -2.20
CA LYS A 111 -3.78 27.29 -1.77
C LYS A 111 -3.81 27.55 -0.25
N ASN A 112 -3.36 26.60 0.55
CA ASN A 112 -3.41 26.73 2.01
C ASN A 112 -2.35 27.70 2.55
N TYR A 113 -1.15 27.71 1.98
CA TYR A 113 -0.05 28.53 2.46
C TYR A 113 -0.08 29.96 1.92
N PHE A 114 -0.26 30.13 0.60
CA PHE A 114 -0.26 31.47 -0.03
C PHE A 114 -1.67 32.03 -0.30
N GLY A 115 -2.73 31.24 -0.15
CA GLY A 115 -4.10 31.63 -0.49
C GLY A 115 -4.33 31.78 -2.00
N VAL A 116 -3.52 31.17 -2.85
CA VAL A 116 -3.62 31.20 -4.32
C VAL A 116 -4.17 29.87 -4.83
N ASP A 117 -5.34 29.89 -5.44
CA ASP A 117 -5.94 28.69 -6.04
C ASP A 117 -5.47 28.58 -7.49
N LEU A 118 -4.66 27.58 -7.80
CA LEU A 118 -4.15 27.25 -9.13
C LEU A 118 -4.82 25.99 -9.71
N LEU A 119 -5.73 25.33 -8.98
CA LEU A 119 -6.37 24.11 -9.46
C LEU A 119 -7.13 24.28 -10.80
N PRO A 120 -7.83 25.39 -11.06
CA PRO A 120 -8.49 25.60 -12.36
C PRO A 120 -7.53 25.65 -13.54
N ASP A 121 -6.29 26.06 -13.31
CA ASP A 121 -5.25 26.26 -14.31
C ASP A 121 -4.37 25.03 -14.51
N VAL A 122 -4.54 23.96 -13.72
CA VAL A 122 -3.84 22.68 -13.91
C VAL A 122 -4.23 22.08 -15.25
N TRP A 123 -3.36 22.21 -16.22
CA TRP A 123 -3.55 21.68 -17.56
C TRP A 123 -3.18 20.20 -17.64
N VAL A 124 -2.04 19.81 -17.05
CA VAL A 124 -1.54 18.44 -17.06
C VAL A 124 -1.00 18.05 -15.70
N ASP A 125 -1.40 16.85 -15.23
CA ASP A 125 -0.65 16.06 -14.26
C ASP A 125 0.13 14.99 -15.01
N THR A 126 1.46 15.01 -14.92
CA THR A 126 2.31 14.10 -15.71
C THR A 126 2.17 12.64 -15.29
N GLY A 127 1.83 12.35 -14.03
CA GLY A 127 1.56 10.99 -13.58
C GLY A 127 0.29 10.43 -14.24
N LEU A 128 -0.76 11.25 -14.36
CA LEU A 128 -2.00 10.88 -15.06
C LEU A 128 -1.81 10.79 -16.57
N LEU A 129 -1.03 11.70 -17.14
CA LEU A 129 -0.71 11.70 -18.58
C LEU A 129 0.02 10.40 -18.97
N VAL A 130 1.07 10.03 -18.21
CA VAL A 130 1.81 8.79 -18.46
C VAL A 130 0.89 7.57 -18.28
N HIS A 131 0.07 7.54 -17.23
CA HIS A 131 -0.89 6.45 -17.01
C HIS A 131 -1.92 6.31 -18.13
N THR A 132 -2.32 7.42 -18.76
CA THR A 132 -3.28 7.39 -19.88
C THR A 132 -2.68 6.77 -21.13
N VAL A 133 -1.41 7.06 -21.40
CA VAL A 133 -0.69 6.57 -22.60
C VAL A 133 -0.10 5.17 -22.34
N TYR A 134 0.36 4.92 -21.11
CA TYR A 134 0.99 3.67 -20.71
C TYR A 134 0.62 3.32 -19.27
N GLU A 135 -0.41 2.55 -19.10
CA GLU A 135 -1.09 2.26 -17.85
C GLU A 135 -0.26 1.46 -16.82
N GLU A 136 0.79 0.78 -17.26
CA GLU A 136 1.73 0.09 -16.36
C GLU A 136 2.79 1.05 -15.79
N GLY A 137 2.98 2.22 -16.41
CA GLY A 137 4.01 3.18 -16.05
C GLY A 137 5.42 2.58 -16.07
N ALA A 138 6.32 3.13 -15.30
CA ALA A 138 7.70 2.65 -15.16
C ALA A 138 7.78 1.41 -14.24
N PHE A 139 7.08 0.34 -14.59
CA PHE A 139 7.07 -0.90 -13.83
C PHE A 139 8.48 -1.49 -13.68
N GLY A 140 8.86 -1.82 -12.45
CA GLY A 140 10.21 -2.32 -12.13
C GLY A 140 11.18 -1.27 -11.58
N TYR A 141 10.82 0.02 -11.63
CA TYR A 141 11.64 1.13 -11.15
C TYR A 141 11.16 1.74 -9.82
N GLY A 142 10.43 0.99 -9.00
CA GLY A 142 9.89 1.46 -7.72
C GLY A 142 8.46 1.98 -7.84
N ASN A 143 8.22 3.30 -7.67
CA ASN A 143 6.91 3.89 -7.94
C ASN A 143 6.69 4.01 -9.46
N PRO A 144 5.76 3.26 -10.08
CA PRO A 144 5.59 3.24 -11.54
C PRO A 144 5.28 4.60 -12.16
N PHE A 145 4.67 5.50 -11.40
CA PHE A 145 4.30 6.84 -11.85
C PHE A 145 5.07 7.94 -11.12
N GLY A 146 6.17 7.61 -10.44
CA GLY A 146 7.06 8.61 -9.85
C GLY A 146 7.92 9.28 -10.91
N LEU A 147 8.16 10.60 -10.78
CA LEU A 147 8.88 11.43 -11.72
C LEU A 147 10.20 10.82 -12.20
N LYS A 148 11.06 10.45 -11.27
CA LYS A 148 12.37 9.85 -11.59
C LYS A 148 12.24 8.47 -12.26
N SER A 149 11.25 7.66 -11.86
CA SER A 149 11.01 6.35 -12.48
C SER A 149 10.58 6.47 -13.94
N ILE A 150 9.67 7.41 -14.22
CA ILE A 150 9.23 7.73 -15.59
C ILE A 150 10.40 8.22 -16.42
N ALA A 151 11.21 9.10 -15.87
CA ALA A 151 12.37 9.66 -16.55
C ALA A 151 13.42 8.60 -16.91
N ILE A 152 13.76 7.70 -15.98
CA ILE A 152 14.68 6.57 -16.21
C ILE A 152 14.14 5.65 -17.31
N MET A 153 12.85 5.34 -17.29
CA MET A 153 12.21 4.51 -18.33
C MET A 153 12.35 5.13 -19.73
N ASN A 154 12.32 6.48 -19.84
CA ASN A 154 12.33 7.21 -21.09
C ASN A 154 13.66 7.95 -21.34
N GLN A 155 14.76 7.61 -20.66
CA GLN A 155 16.02 8.35 -20.73
C GLN A 155 16.59 8.50 -22.15
N LYS A 156 16.38 7.51 -23.02
CA LYS A 156 16.81 7.59 -24.43
C LYS A 156 16.04 8.64 -25.23
N GLU A 157 14.73 8.72 -25.01
CA GLU A 157 13.85 9.67 -25.71
C GLU A 157 14.03 11.09 -25.15
N LEU A 158 14.30 11.20 -23.86
CA LEU A 158 14.60 12.47 -23.20
C LEU A 158 16.02 12.98 -23.49
N GLY A 159 16.89 12.14 -24.07
CA GLY A 159 18.28 12.53 -24.40
C GLY A 159 19.14 12.79 -23.15
N LEU A 160 18.77 12.22 -21.99
CA LEU A 160 19.40 12.45 -20.70
C LEU A 160 19.94 11.13 -20.12
N ASP A 161 21.10 11.18 -19.48
CA ASP A 161 21.54 10.10 -18.57
C ASP A 161 20.88 10.30 -17.21
N VAL A 162 19.55 10.06 -17.19
CA VAL A 162 18.71 10.39 -16.04
C VAL A 162 19.02 9.50 -14.85
N GLU A 163 19.36 8.23 -15.10
CA GLU A 163 19.61 7.29 -14.01
C GLU A 163 20.83 7.71 -13.18
N LYS A 164 21.90 8.08 -13.85
CA LYS A 164 23.11 8.58 -13.22
C LYS A 164 22.86 9.92 -12.52
N ALA A 165 22.27 10.88 -13.24
CA ALA A 165 21.99 12.22 -12.70
C ALA A 165 21.03 12.17 -11.50
N ALA A 166 19.91 11.43 -11.58
CA ALA A 166 18.95 11.32 -10.49
C ALA A 166 19.54 10.64 -9.25
N ASN A 167 20.41 9.64 -9.43
CA ASN A 167 21.08 9.00 -8.31
C ASN A 167 22.10 9.94 -7.65
N GLU A 168 22.89 10.65 -8.45
CA GLU A 168 23.89 11.63 -7.95
C GLU A 168 23.19 12.78 -7.21
N GLU A 169 22.17 13.40 -7.79
CA GLU A 169 21.39 14.48 -7.18
C GLU A 169 20.73 14.05 -5.87
N GLN A 170 20.16 12.84 -5.81
CA GLN A 170 19.54 12.32 -4.59
C GLN A 170 20.58 11.99 -3.50
N VAL A 171 21.74 11.48 -3.89
CA VAL A 171 22.84 11.20 -2.95
C VAL A 171 23.41 12.50 -2.41
N GLU A 172 23.62 13.52 -3.25
CA GLU A 172 24.09 14.84 -2.89
C GLU A 172 23.13 15.54 -1.93
N LEU A 173 21.84 15.55 -2.25
CA LEU A 173 20.77 16.11 -1.39
C LEU A 173 20.73 15.43 0.00
N LYS A 174 20.67 14.09 0.03
CA LYS A 174 20.67 13.35 1.30
C LYS A 174 21.97 13.53 2.09
N GLY A 175 23.07 13.65 1.40
CA GLY A 175 24.40 13.94 1.99
C GLY A 175 24.42 15.28 2.68
N SER A 176 23.92 16.32 2.02
CA SER A 176 23.80 17.68 2.54
C SER A 176 22.88 17.73 3.77
N ILE A 177 21.67 17.14 3.68
CA ILE A 177 20.72 17.08 4.81
C ILE A 177 21.38 16.43 6.04
N LYS A 178 22.05 15.30 5.86
CA LYS A 178 22.72 14.58 6.97
C LYS A 178 23.91 15.35 7.55
N LYS A 179 24.72 15.97 6.70
CA LYS A 179 25.84 16.83 7.12
C LYS A 179 25.33 17.95 8.03
N ASN A 180 24.17 18.47 7.75
CA ASN A 180 23.51 19.56 8.46
C ASN A 180 22.59 19.07 9.61
N GLY A 181 22.76 17.82 10.08
CA GLY A 181 22.03 17.26 11.22
C GLY A 181 20.58 16.86 10.95
N GLY A 182 20.16 16.84 9.69
CA GLY A 182 18.79 16.47 9.30
C GLY A 182 18.60 14.97 9.08
N GLN A 183 17.34 14.54 9.07
CA GLN A 183 16.93 13.16 8.84
C GLN A 183 16.49 12.94 7.39
N THR A 184 16.77 11.73 6.86
CA THR A 184 16.43 11.33 5.48
C THR A 184 15.71 9.98 5.46
N THR A 185 14.80 9.76 6.40
CA THR A 185 13.99 8.53 6.48
C THR A 185 12.72 8.65 5.65
N LYS A 186 12.01 7.53 5.44
CA LYS A 186 10.69 7.57 4.78
C LYS A 186 9.61 8.26 5.62
N VAL A 187 9.81 8.35 6.93
CA VAL A 187 8.87 8.96 7.89
C VAL A 187 9.16 10.43 8.08
N LEU A 188 10.45 10.80 8.08
CA LEU A 188 10.90 12.17 8.28
C LEU A 188 12.01 12.49 7.27
N PHE A 189 11.72 13.41 6.36
CA PHE A 189 12.66 13.87 5.34
C PHE A 189 12.78 15.39 5.42
N GLU A 190 13.82 15.86 6.14
CA GLU A 190 14.01 17.28 6.45
C GLU A 190 14.74 18.00 5.32
N ILE A 191 14.08 18.08 4.15
CA ILE A 191 14.66 18.65 2.92
C ILE A 191 15.16 20.09 3.10
N TYR A 192 14.50 20.84 3.98
CA TYR A 192 14.83 22.23 4.31
C TYR A 192 16.18 22.41 5.03
N LYS A 193 16.81 21.32 5.48
CA LYS A 193 18.16 21.33 6.04
C LYS A 193 19.26 21.08 4.98
N ALA A 194 18.90 20.92 3.73
CA ALA A 194 19.88 20.88 2.65
C ALA A 194 20.53 22.25 2.46
N ASP A 195 21.79 22.25 1.97
CA ASP A 195 22.43 23.46 1.49
C ASP A 195 21.58 24.05 0.35
N LEU A 196 21.32 25.36 0.36
CA LEU A 196 20.37 26.02 -0.54
C LEU A 196 20.65 25.79 -2.01
N ASP A 197 21.93 25.83 -2.42
CA ASP A 197 22.34 25.60 -3.82
C ASP A 197 22.01 24.17 -4.27
N ILE A 198 22.17 23.19 -3.38
CA ILE A 198 21.86 21.78 -3.68
C ILE A 198 20.35 21.60 -3.79
N LEU A 199 19.58 22.19 -2.86
CA LEU A 199 18.12 22.15 -2.90
C LEU A 199 17.56 22.83 -4.15
N SER A 200 18.08 24.03 -4.47
CA SER A 200 17.68 24.79 -5.65
C SER A 200 17.92 24.04 -6.95
N LYS A 201 19.10 23.43 -7.09
CA LYS A 201 19.44 22.60 -8.25
C LYS A 201 18.52 21.38 -8.37
N TYR A 202 18.26 20.70 -7.25
CA TYR A 202 17.36 19.56 -7.20
C TYR A 202 15.93 19.93 -7.62
N ALA A 203 15.34 20.96 -7.00
CA ALA A 203 13.99 21.43 -7.29
C ALA A 203 13.83 21.94 -8.74
N SER A 204 14.81 22.70 -9.25
CA SER A 204 14.82 23.18 -10.64
C SER A 204 14.93 22.02 -11.65
N ALA A 205 15.68 20.97 -11.30
CA ALA A 205 15.79 19.79 -12.14
C ALA A 205 14.47 18.98 -12.19
N ASP A 206 13.70 18.94 -11.10
CA ASP A 206 12.42 18.24 -11.05
C ASP A 206 11.36 18.95 -11.91
N THR A 207 11.31 20.27 -11.93
CA THR A 207 10.40 21.02 -12.83
C THR A 207 10.81 20.96 -14.30
N ASP A 208 12.11 21.05 -14.63
CA ASP A 208 12.61 20.83 -16.00
C ASP A 208 12.24 19.41 -16.48
N LEU A 209 12.43 18.41 -15.62
CA LEU A 209 12.09 17.03 -15.94
C LEU A 209 10.58 16.83 -16.12
N THR A 210 9.76 17.47 -15.28
CA THR A 210 8.30 17.46 -15.38
C THR A 210 7.83 18.03 -16.71
N LEU A 211 8.42 19.15 -17.17
CA LEU A 211 8.12 19.75 -18.47
C LEU A 211 8.50 18.83 -19.63
N ARG A 212 9.70 18.25 -19.60
CA ARG A 212 10.17 17.31 -20.64
C ARG A 212 9.30 16.06 -20.74
N ILE A 213 8.90 15.49 -19.61
CA ILE A 213 7.97 14.34 -19.58
C ILE A 213 6.63 14.75 -20.16
N CYS A 214 6.12 15.93 -19.80
CA CYS A 214 4.89 16.46 -20.37
C CYS A 214 4.97 16.53 -21.90
N ASN A 215 5.99 17.18 -22.44
CA ASN A 215 6.17 17.35 -23.90
C ASN A 215 6.27 15.99 -24.62
N LEU A 216 7.05 15.04 -24.07
CA LEU A 216 7.19 13.71 -24.62
C LEU A 216 5.86 12.96 -24.68
N TYR A 217 5.11 12.98 -23.56
CA TYR A 217 3.90 12.19 -23.46
C TYR A 217 2.68 12.86 -24.11
N LEU A 218 2.63 14.18 -24.27
CA LEU A 218 1.65 14.85 -25.10
C LEU A 218 1.77 14.42 -26.58
N LYS A 219 2.98 14.27 -27.07
CA LYS A 219 3.21 13.73 -28.42
C LYS A 219 2.67 12.29 -28.54
N LYS A 220 3.00 11.42 -27.56
CA LYS A 220 2.50 10.03 -27.53
C LYS A 220 0.98 9.97 -27.36
N LEU A 221 0.41 10.84 -26.53
CA LEU A 221 -1.05 10.95 -26.34
C LEU A 221 -1.77 11.24 -27.65
N LYS A 222 -1.21 12.17 -28.46
CA LYS A 222 -1.70 12.51 -29.78
C LYS A 222 -1.58 11.35 -30.77
N GLU A 223 -0.44 10.67 -30.79
CA GLU A 223 -0.20 9.49 -31.63
C GLU A 223 -1.19 8.36 -31.32
N GLU A 224 -1.61 8.18 -30.07
CA GLU A 224 -2.63 7.20 -29.65
C GLU A 224 -4.08 7.69 -29.85
N GLY A 225 -4.28 8.97 -30.20
CA GLY A 225 -5.63 9.57 -30.38
C GLY A 225 -6.40 9.68 -29.08
N LEU A 226 -5.72 9.91 -27.95
CA LEU A 226 -6.29 9.97 -26.61
C LEU A 226 -6.47 11.40 -26.07
N GLU A 227 -6.25 12.45 -26.89
CA GLU A 227 -6.29 13.84 -26.45
C GLU A 227 -7.67 14.21 -25.88
N LYS A 228 -8.75 13.88 -26.60
CA LYS A 228 -10.12 14.16 -26.16
C LYS A 228 -10.44 13.44 -24.84
N PHE A 229 -10.10 12.16 -24.75
CA PHE A 229 -10.29 11.38 -23.55
C PHE A 229 -9.56 11.98 -22.34
N PHE A 230 -8.32 12.46 -22.53
CA PHE A 230 -7.50 13.02 -21.46
C PHE A 230 -7.97 14.41 -21.02
N PHE A 231 -8.21 15.33 -21.97
CA PHE A 231 -8.47 16.73 -21.66
C PHE A 231 -9.95 17.09 -21.47
N GLU A 232 -10.86 16.39 -22.16
CA GLU A 232 -12.27 16.80 -22.25
C GLU A 232 -13.25 15.79 -21.63
N ASP A 233 -13.06 14.48 -21.89
CA ASP A 233 -14.09 13.50 -21.56
C ASP A 233 -13.95 12.94 -20.12
N GLU A 234 -12.70 12.64 -19.65
CA GLU A 234 -12.56 11.90 -18.39
C GLU A 234 -11.42 12.40 -17.49
N VAL A 235 -10.13 12.32 -17.92
CA VAL A 235 -9.01 12.34 -16.96
C VAL A 235 -8.86 13.66 -16.23
N MET A 236 -8.62 14.75 -16.97
CA MET A 236 -8.37 16.06 -16.35
C MET A 236 -9.64 16.74 -15.83
N PRO A 237 -10.83 16.63 -16.46
CA PRO A 237 -12.06 17.16 -15.86
C PRO A 237 -12.36 16.52 -14.50
N ILE A 238 -12.34 15.19 -14.41
CA ILE A 238 -12.58 14.48 -13.14
C ILE A 238 -11.50 14.85 -12.10
N TYR A 239 -10.25 14.97 -12.53
CA TYR A 239 -9.16 15.33 -11.62
C TYR A 239 -9.37 16.71 -10.97
N ARG A 240 -9.65 17.73 -11.77
CA ARG A 240 -9.83 19.11 -11.30
C ARG A 240 -11.16 19.34 -10.57
N GLU A 241 -12.24 18.74 -11.07
CA GLU A 241 -13.58 19.06 -10.58
C GLU A 241 -14.05 18.12 -9.46
N VAL A 242 -13.48 16.92 -9.37
CA VAL A 242 -13.91 15.92 -8.41
C VAL A 242 -12.78 15.46 -7.50
N THR A 243 -11.68 14.91 -8.05
CA THR A 243 -10.64 14.24 -7.26
C THR A 243 -9.99 15.19 -6.26
N VAL A 244 -9.38 16.26 -6.75
CA VAL A 244 -8.65 17.21 -5.90
C VAL A 244 -9.58 17.96 -4.93
N PRO A 245 -10.77 18.45 -5.35
CA PRO A 245 -11.74 19.03 -4.43
C PRO A 245 -12.20 18.06 -3.32
N MET A 246 -12.43 16.81 -3.67
CA MET A 246 -12.83 15.78 -2.70
C MET A 246 -11.73 15.49 -1.67
N GLU A 247 -10.47 15.39 -2.10
CA GLU A 247 -9.30 15.26 -1.22
C GLU A 247 -9.13 16.48 -0.31
N ALA A 248 -9.33 17.67 -0.86
CA ALA A 248 -9.22 18.93 -0.11
C ALA A 248 -10.36 19.12 0.91
N TYR A 249 -11.55 18.61 0.61
CA TYR A 249 -12.73 18.77 1.47
C TYR A 249 -12.69 17.85 2.69
N GLY A 250 -12.31 16.58 2.52
CA GLY A 250 -12.29 15.57 3.59
C GLY A 250 -13.68 15.20 4.13
N VAL A 251 -13.70 14.43 5.22
CA VAL A 251 -14.92 13.92 5.89
C VAL A 251 -14.84 14.18 7.38
N ASP A 252 -15.94 14.62 7.99
CA ASP A 252 -16.01 14.85 9.44
C ASP A 252 -15.98 13.50 10.19
N LEU A 253 -15.33 13.50 11.35
CA LEU A 253 -15.23 12.35 12.24
C LEU A 253 -16.05 12.57 13.52
N ASP A 254 -16.70 11.52 14.00
CA ASP A 254 -17.21 11.45 15.36
C ASP A 254 -16.05 11.11 16.31
N MET A 255 -15.38 12.16 16.81
CA MET A 255 -14.18 12.01 17.65
C MET A 255 -14.52 11.42 19.03
N ASP A 256 -15.70 11.66 19.56
CA ASP A 256 -16.13 11.09 20.84
C ASP A 256 -16.33 9.58 20.73
N LEU A 257 -17.00 9.15 19.67
CA LEU A 257 -17.16 7.71 19.37
C LEU A 257 -15.80 7.07 19.11
N LEU A 258 -14.94 7.71 18.32
CA LEU A 258 -13.62 7.20 17.96
C LEU A 258 -12.72 6.99 19.17
N ASN A 259 -12.66 7.97 20.10
CA ASN A 259 -11.86 7.87 21.32
C ASN A 259 -12.42 6.80 22.26
N ARG A 260 -13.72 6.73 22.45
CA ARG A 260 -14.36 5.69 23.25
C ARG A 260 -14.04 4.29 22.73
N ILE A 261 -14.18 4.07 21.42
CA ILE A 261 -13.89 2.77 20.81
C ILE A 261 -12.41 2.43 20.87
N HIS A 262 -11.52 3.45 20.76
CA HIS A 262 -10.09 3.24 20.97
C HIS A 262 -9.81 2.66 22.37
N ASP A 263 -10.37 3.25 23.40
CA ASP A 263 -10.13 2.81 24.79
C ASP A 263 -10.72 1.41 25.06
N GLU A 264 -11.92 1.15 24.53
CA GLU A 264 -12.56 -0.15 24.63
C GLU A 264 -11.72 -1.25 23.92
N ILE A 265 -11.24 -1.00 22.69
CA ILE A 265 -10.45 -1.98 21.94
C ILE A 265 -9.07 -2.23 22.59
N VAL A 266 -8.45 -1.22 23.20
CA VAL A 266 -7.20 -1.38 23.95
C VAL A 266 -7.41 -2.29 25.16
N LYS A 267 -8.49 -2.09 25.89
CA LYS A 267 -8.87 -2.96 27.04
C LYS A 267 -9.08 -4.41 26.58
N ASP A 268 -9.91 -4.61 25.56
CA ASP A 268 -10.24 -5.95 25.06
C ASP A 268 -9.00 -6.65 24.46
N GLN A 269 -8.08 -5.90 23.82
CA GLN A 269 -6.79 -6.44 23.37
C GLN A 269 -5.95 -6.93 24.54
N LYS A 270 -5.86 -6.14 25.60
CA LYS A 270 -5.09 -6.49 26.79
C LYS A 270 -5.64 -7.76 27.44
N GLU A 271 -6.95 -7.85 27.63
CA GLU A 271 -7.62 -9.02 28.20
C GLU A 271 -7.36 -10.29 27.36
N ASN A 272 -7.54 -10.22 26.04
CA ASN A 272 -7.26 -11.36 25.16
C ASN A 272 -5.77 -11.75 25.15
N LYS A 273 -4.86 -10.79 25.20
CA LYS A 273 -3.43 -11.04 25.32
C LYS A 273 -3.10 -11.80 26.61
N GLU A 274 -3.64 -11.36 27.74
CA GLU A 274 -3.44 -11.99 29.04
C GLU A 274 -3.96 -13.45 29.05
N ILE A 275 -5.14 -13.70 28.46
CA ILE A 275 -5.69 -15.05 28.31
C ILE A 275 -4.77 -15.94 27.47
N VAL A 276 -4.31 -15.43 26.32
CA VAL A 276 -3.39 -16.16 25.43
C VAL A 276 -2.09 -16.48 26.14
N MET A 277 -1.48 -15.49 26.79
CA MET A 277 -0.20 -15.65 27.50
C MET A 277 -0.32 -16.68 28.63
N LYS A 278 -1.36 -16.57 29.45
CA LYS A 278 -1.60 -17.51 30.54
C LYS A 278 -1.80 -18.93 30.00
N SER A 279 -2.68 -19.10 29.03
CA SER A 279 -2.98 -20.43 28.46
C SER A 279 -1.78 -21.06 27.78
N LEU A 280 -0.94 -20.29 27.10
CA LEU A 280 0.29 -20.79 26.48
C LEU A 280 1.32 -21.18 27.55
N LEU A 281 1.56 -20.35 28.57
CA LEU A 281 2.54 -20.62 29.62
C LEU A 281 2.13 -21.79 30.54
N ASP A 282 0.88 -22.21 30.54
CA ASP A 282 0.42 -23.40 31.25
C ASP A 282 0.82 -24.72 30.54
N LEU A 283 1.10 -24.67 29.23
CA LEU A 283 1.52 -25.84 28.44
C LEU A 283 2.95 -26.25 28.72
N SER A 284 3.21 -27.54 28.90
CA SER A 284 4.55 -28.12 29.14
C SER A 284 5.51 -27.85 27.98
N GLU A 285 5.00 -27.97 26.75
CA GLU A 285 5.74 -27.75 25.51
C GLU A 285 6.22 -26.30 25.40
N VAL A 286 5.40 -25.37 25.83
CA VAL A 286 5.74 -23.93 25.83
C VAL A 286 6.75 -23.61 26.92
N LYS A 287 6.63 -24.20 28.10
CA LYS A 287 7.64 -24.07 29.18
C LYS A 287 9.01 -24.59 28.72
N SER A 288 9.03 -25.73 28.05
CA SER A 288 10.24 -26.28 27.45
C SER A 288 10.83 -25.34 26.41
N TRP A 289 10.00 -24.80 25.48
CA TRP A 289 10.45 -23.82 24.49
C TRP A 289 11.04 -22.56 25.12
N VAL A 290 10.40 -22.02 26.16
CA VAL A 290 10.90 -20.84 26.89
C VAL A 290 12.28 -21.12 27.50
N MET A 291 12.43 -22.27 28.14
CA MET A 291 13.67 -22.66 28.78
C MET A 291 14.79 -22.86 27.74
N ASP A 292 14.55 -23.65 26.70
CA ASP A 292 15.53 -23.90 25.63
C ASP A 292 15.95 -22.59 24.90
N THR A 293 14.98 -21.70 24.66
CA THR A 293 15.25 -20.41 24.03
C THR A 293 16.07 -19.50 24.93
N ALA A 294 15.71 -19.45 26.22
CA ALA A 294 16.45 -18.68 27.22
C ALA A 294 17.90 -19.14 27.36
N PHE A 295 18.12 -20.45 27.37
CA PHE A 295 19.50 -21.01 27.42
C PHE A 295 20.28 -20.78 26.13
N ALA A 296 19.61 -20.84 24.96
CA ALA A 296 20.25 -20.57 23.67
C ALA A 296 20.72 -19.12 23.52
N GLU A 297 19.87 -18.17 23.93
CA GLU A 297 20.13 -16.72 23.80
C GLU A 297 21.00 -16.18 24.96
N PHE A 298 20.84 -16.71 26.16
CA PHE A 298 21.54 -16.33 27.38
C PHE A 298 22.15 -17.54 28.08
N PRO A 299 23.14 -18.18 27.47
CA PRO A 299 23.80 -19.33 28.08
C PRO A 299 24.51 -18.94 29.39
N PRO A 300 24.53 -19.83 30.39
CA PRO A 300 25.25 -19.61 31.61
C PRO A 300 26.72 -19.25 31.36
N SER A 301 27.18 -18.19 32.01
CA SER A 301 28.56 -17.70 31.86
C SER A 301 29.08 -17.15 33.18
N HIS A 302 30.28 -17.58 33.60
CA HIS A 302 30.95 -17.03 34.77
C HIS A 302 31.51 -15.61 34.55
N LYS A 303 31.28 -15.04 33.35
CA LYS A 303 31.69 -13.68 32.96
C LYS A 303 30.51 -12.90 32.39
N GLY A 304 30.67 -11.58 32.26
CA GLY A 304 29.71 -10.70 31.62
C GLY A 304 28.42 -10.52 32.39
N ASN A 305 27.33 -10.28 31.67
CA ASN A 305 26.02 -9.91 32.26
C ASN A 305 25.38 -11.06 33.03
N TRP A 306 25.58 -12.30 32.62
CA TRP A 306 25.08 -13.47 33.34
C TRP A 306 25.68 -13.60 34.73
N ALA A 307 27.02 -13.47 34.87
CA ALA A 307 27.72 -13.45 36.16
C ALA A 307 27.27 -12.27 37.04
N GLN A 308 27.03 -11.08 36.47
CA GLN A 308 26.48 -9.93 37.19
C GLN A 308 25.11 -10.25 37.82
N ARG A 309 24.25 -10.97 37.10
CA ARG A 309 22.95 -11.43 37.59
C ARG A 309 23.09 -12.44 38.70
N LEU A 310 23.99 -13.40 38.54
CA LEU A 310 24.29 -14.41 39.57
C LEU A 310 24.74 -13.75 40.89
N VAL A 311 25.71 -12.82 40.79
CA VAL A 311 26.21 -12.05 41.95
C VAL A 311 25.10 -11.28 42.64
N SER A 312 24.24 -10.62 41.84
CA SER A 312 23.10 -9.88 42.38
C SER A 312 22.05 -10.80 43.02
N ARG A 313 21.78 -11.95 42.44
CA ARG A 313 20.81 -12.93 42.91
C ARG A 313 21.17 -13.50 44.29
N TYR A 314 22.46 -13.79 44.47
CA TYR A 314 22.97 -14.31 45.74
C TYR A 314 23.45 -13.21 46.71
N SER A 315 23.23 -11.94 46.36
CA SER A 315 23.60 -10.76 47.17
C SER A 315 25.05 -10.82 47.65
N LEU A 316 25.96 -11.28 46.75
CA LEU A 316 27.36 -11.43 47.12
C LEU A 316 28.00 -10.06 47.44
N PRO A 317 28.84 -9.97 48.49
CA PRO A 317 29.44 -8.71 48.94
C PRO A 317 30.60 -8.26 48.03
N LEU A 318 30.34 -8.15 46.73
CA LEU A 318 31.35 -7.65 45.79
C LEU A 318 31.20 -6.13 45.59
N PRO A 319 32.33 -5.40 45.43
CA PRO A 319 32.29 -3.97 45.18
C PRO A 319 31.56 -3.64 43.85
N LYS A 320 30.78 -2.57 43.86
CA LYS A 320 30.17 -2.02 42.67
C LYS A 320 30.92 -0.81 42.14
N SER A 321 31.04 -0.68 40.84
CA SER A 321 31.55 0.52 40.18
C SER A 321 30.51 1.65 40.29
N GLU A 322 30.90 2.78 40.86
CA GLU A 322 30.05 3.98 40.93
C GLU A 322 29.60 4.47 39.53
N LYS A 323 30.48 4.38 38.54
CA LYS A 323 30.23 4.85 37.16
C LYS A 323 29.28 3.95 36.38
N THR A 324 29.31 2.63 36.57
CA THR A 324 28.58 1.67 35.74
C THR A 324 27.53 0.87 36.52
N GLY A 325 27.53 0.92 37.84
CA GLY A 325 26.66 0.14 38.71
C GLY A 325 26.94 -1.38 38.69
N LYS A 326 27.94 -1.84 37.93
CA LYS A 326 28.29 -3.26 37.77
C LYS A 326 29.18 -3.74 38.91
N TYR A 327 29.00 -4.98 39.34
CA TYR A 327 29.88 -5.64 40.32
C TYR A 327 31.27 -5.89 39.74
N SER A 328 32.30 -5.67 40.55
CA SER A 328 33.70 -5.94 40.19
C SER A 328 34.01 -7.44 40.39
N ILE A 329 33.74 -8.23 39.35
CA ILE A 329 33.96 -9.68 39.32
C ILE A 329 35.42 -9.96 38.88
N THR A 330 36.39 -9.57 39.69
CA THR A 330 37.82 -9.87 39.48
C THR A 330 38.20 -11.08 40.30
N GLN A 331 39.25 -11.81 39.87
CA GLN A 331 39.74 -12.98 40.60
C GLN A 331 39.99 -12.64 42.07
N LYS A 332 40.70 -11.55 42.36
CA LYS A 332 40.96 -11.07 43.72
C LYS A 332 39.70 -10.89 44.55
N ASN A 333 38.66 -10.28 43.98
CA ASN A 333 37.42 -10.02 44.69
C ASN A 333 36.60 -11.31 44.91
N ILE A 334 36.67 -12.27 43.97
CA ILE A 334 35.98 -13.55 44.09
C ILE A 334 36.67 -14.42 45.15
N GLU A 335 38.02 -14.45 45.18
CA GLU A 335 38.79 -15.19 46.17
C GLU A 335 38.52 -14.74 47.61
N ALA A 336 38.15 -13.46 47.79
CA ALA A 336 37.82 -12.92 49.12
C ALA A 336 36.39 -13.32 49.62
N LEU A 337 35.57 -13.96 48.79
CA LEU A 337 34.26 -14.47 49.19
C LEU A 337 34.42 -15.72 50.08
N GLU A 338 33.41 -15.96 50.91
CA GLU A 338 33.28 -17.24 51.62
C GLU A 338 33.16 -18.41 50.65
N ASP A 339 33.62 -19.57 51.02
CA ASP A 339 33.59 -20.76 50.20
C ASP A 339 32.12 -21.18 49.94
N SER A 340 31.78 -21.29 48.68
CA SER A 340 30.44 -21.62 48.25
C SER A 340 30.45 -22.14 46.79
N PRO A 341 29.42 -22.87 46.35
CA PRO A 341 29.26 -23.30 44.98
C PRO A 341 29.29 -22.10 43.98
N VAL A 342 28.76 -20.98 44.38
CA VAL A 342 28.75 -19.75 43.55
C VAL A 342 30.16 -19.18 43.39
N LYS A 343 30.99 -19.15 44.47
CA LYS A 343 32.37 -18.75 44.40
C LYS A 343 33.18 -19.68 43.47
N GLU A 344 32.99 -20.98 43.62
CA GLU A 344 33.66 -21.98 42.76
C GLU A 344 33.31 -21.77 41.30
N TYR A 345 32.03 -21.59 40.99
CA TYR A 345 31.58 -21.28 39.62
C TYR A 345 32.17 -19.99 39.07
N LEU A 346 32.19 -18.92 39.84
CA LEU A 346 32.77 -17.64 39.39
C LEU A 346 34.26 -17.71 39.13
N LEU A 347 35.00 -18.58 39.83
CA LEU A 347 36.44 -18.78 39.65
C LEU A 347 36.76 -19.62 38.40
N ASN A 348 36.09 -20.75 38.22
CA ASN A 348 36.49 -21.77 37.26
C ASN A 348 35.46 -22.10 36.18
N GLY A 349 34.22 -21.59 36.31
CA GLY A 349 33.16 -21.81 35.36
C GLY A 349 32.50 -23.19 35.43
N ASN A 350 32.76 -23.97 36.46
CA ASN A 350 32.11 -25.27 36.65
C ASN A 350 30.61 -25.09 36.99
N ILE A 351 29.73 -25.31 36.02
CA ILE A 351 28.31 -25.11 36.19
C ILE A 351 27.61 -26.18 37.04
N GLU A 352 28.23 -27.35 37.15
CA GLU A 352 27.64 -28.50 37.89
C GLU A 352 27.56 -28.22 39.40
N VAL A 353 28.30 -27.25 39.91
CA VAL A 353 28.21 -26.83 41.31
C VAL A 353 27.01 -25.94 41.64
N LEU A 354 26.32 -25.44 40.63
CA LEU A 354 25.14 -24.57 40.79
C LEU A 354 23.84 -25.37 40.74
N ASP A 355 22.84 -24.87 41.44
CA ASP A 355 21.46 -25.39 41.34
C ASP A 355 20.92 -25.12 39.95
N GLU A 356 20.49 -26.18 39.24
CA GLU A 356 20.00 -26.13 37.89
C GLU A 356 18.77 -25.20 37.75
N LEU A 357 17.87 -25.14 38.75
CA LEU A 357 16.70 -24.29 38.74
C LEU A 357 17.07 -22.81 38.84
N GLU A 358 18.10 -22.48 39.65
CA GLU A 358 18.59 -21.11 39.73
C GLU A 358 19.29 -20.67 38.44
N VAL A 359 20.03 -21.55 37.81
CA VAL A 359 20.67 -21.32 36.50
C VAL A 359 19.56 -21.01 35.46
N ALA A 360 18.52 -21.84 35.42
CA ALA A 360 17.40 -21.65 34.53
C ALA A 360 16.68 -20.31 34.80
N ARG A 361 16.45 -19.97 36.06
CA ARG A 361 15.79 -18.69 36.45
C ARG A 361 16.56 -17.46 35.97
N ILE A 362 17.90 -17.46 36.07
CA ILE A 362 18.73 -16.34 35.61
C ILE A 362 18.62 -16.17 34.09
N SER A 363 18.81 -17.25 33.32
CA SER A 363 18.68 -17.21 31.84
C SER A 363 17.28 -16.80 31.39
N MET A 364 16.23 -17.35 32.04
CA MET A 364 14.84 -16.99 31.75
C MET A 364 14.51 -15.53 32.10
N ALA A 365 15.07 -15.01 33.20
CA ALA A 365 14.88 -13.59 33.55
C ALA A 365 15.54 -12.67 32.50
N MET A 366 16.73 -12.99 32.06
CA MET A 366 17.43 -12.25 31.01
C MET A 366 16.68 -12.31 29.67
N TRP A 367 16.18 -13.49 29.31
CA TRP A 367 15.32 -13.65 28.13
C TRP A 367 14.06 -12.80 28.22
N LYS A 368 13.36 -12.86 29.36
CA LYS A 368 12.16 -12.06 29.58
C LYS A 368 12.43 -10.56 29.44
N GLU A 369 13.51 -10.05 30.01
CA GLU A 369 13.89 -8.64 29.89
C GLU A 369 14.23 -8.24 28.45
N SER A 370 14.93 -9.09 27.70
CA SER A 370 15.28 -8.83 26.31
C SER A 370 14.07 -8.88 25.37
N ASN A 371 12.97 -9.49 25.82
CA ASN A 371 11.74 -9.68 25.07
C ASN A 371 10.59 -8.84 25.68
N ASP A 372 10.85 -7.56 25.93
CA ASP A 372 9.90 -6.56 26.42
C ASP A 372 9.14 -6.96 27.71
N GLY A 373 9.80 -7.71 28.59
CA GLY A 373 9.24 -8.16 29.85
C GLY A 373 8.32 -9.39 29.73
N GLU A 374 8.32 -10.07 28.58
CA GLU A 374 7.48 -11.25 28.33
C GLU A 374 8.31 -12.48 27.94
N TYR A 375 7.79 -13.68 28.30
CA TYR A 375 8.44 -14.93 27.87
C TYR A 375 8.20 -15.27 26.41
N ILE A 376 7.07 -14.83 25.86
CA ILE A 376 6.63 -15.13 24.49
C ILE A 376 6.15 -13.83 23.84
N ASN A 377 6.67 -13.51 22.68
CA ASN A 377 6.07 -12.47 21.85
C ASN A 377 5.01 -13.12 20.95
N ILE A 378 3.73 -12.96 21.32
CA ILE A 378 2.59 -13.55 20.56
C ILE A 378 2.35 -12.91 19.20
N GLN A 379 3.01 -11.80 18.87
CA GLN A 379 3.02 -11.21 17.52
C GLN A 379 4.13 -11.81 16.65
N SER A 380 5.11 -12.48 17.25
CA SER A 380 6.19 -13.11 16.53
C SER A 380 5.76 -14.43 15.89
N LYS A 381 5.61 -14.43 14.58
CA LYS A 381 5.37 -15.65 13.80
C LYS A 381 6.48 -16.69 13.95
N LYS A 382 7.69 -16.25 14.31
CA LYS A 382 8.82 -17.14 14.59
C LYS A 382 8.58 -17.88 15.90
N HIS A 383 8.29 -17.18 17.00
CA HIS A 383 8.04 -17.80 18.30
C HIS A 383 6.86 -18.79 18.25
N LEU A 384 5.73 -18.33 17.74
CA LEU A 384 4.53 -19.17 17.64
C LEU A 384 4.73 -20.35 16.68
N GLY A 385 5.43 -20.14 15.57
CA GLY A 385 5.75 -21.22 14.63
C GLY A 385 6.68 -22.28 15.24
N GLU A 386 7.69 -21.87 15.98
CA GLU A 386 8.57 -22.82 16.69
C GLU A 386 7.81 -23.61 17.76
N ILE A 387 7.01 -22.93 18.58
CA ILE A 387 6.17 -23.57 19.59
C ILE A 387 5.26 -24.63 18.95
N VAL A 388 4.47 -24.21 17.95
CA VAL A 388 3.45 -25.07 17.33
C VAL A 388 4.05 -26.21 16.54
N PHE A 389 5.04 -25.94 15.68
CA PHE A 389 5.56 -26.96 14.77
C PHE A 389 6.62 -27.87 15.40
N LYS A 390 7.50 -27.31 16.26
CA LYS A 390 8.62 -28.06 16.82
C LYS A 390 8.31 -28.68 18.17
N TYR A 391 7.66 -27.93 19.09
CA TYR A 391 7.41 -28.39 20.44
C TYR A 391 6.06 -29.07 20.60
N MET A 392 4.98 -28.54 20.00
CA MET A 392 3.67 -29.21 20.00
C MET A 392 3.55 -30.28 18.90
N GLY A 393 4.48 -30.37 17.93
CA GLY A 393 4.50 -31.39 16.88
C GLY A 393 3.37 -31.25 15.84
N ILE A 394 2.65 -30.12 15.80
CA ILE A 394 1.52 -29.92 14.90
C ILE A 394 2.03 -29.62 13.48
N LYS A 395 1.58 -30.39 12.49
CA LYS A 395 2.00 -30.24 11.08
C LYS A 395 1.12 -29.21 10.36
N PRO A 396 1.70 -28.36 9.46
CA PRO A 396 0.91 -27.51 8.61
C PRO A 396 0.08 -28.34 7.61
N LYS A 397 -1.19 -27.98 7.40
CA LYS A 397 -2.12 -28.72 6.51
C LYS A 397 -1.71 -28.69 5.04
N VAL A 398 -1.04 -27.64 4.62
CA VAL A 398 -0.56 -27.50 3.24
C VAL A 398 0.93 -27.86 3.21
N ALA A 399 1.23 -29.04 2.71
CA ALA A 399 2.61 -29.48 2.49
C ALA A 399 3.31 -28.51 1.51
N GLY A 400 4.47 -27.96 1.93
CA GLY A 400 5.26 -27.03 1.12
C GLY A 400 4.89 -25.55 1.23
N ALA A 401 3.94 -25.18 2.10
CA ALA A 401 3.69 -23.77 2.44
C ALA A 401 4.83 -23.23 3.33
N ASN A 402 5.98 -22.92 2.70
CA ASN A 402 7.13 -22.39 3.40
C ASN A 402 7.28 -20.86 3.16
N THR A 403 7.89 -20.19 4.12
CA THR A 403 8.36 -18.82 3.95
C THR A 403 9.52 -18.79 2.94
N LYS A 404 9.91 -17.62 2.46
CA LYS A 404 11.09 -17.45 1.58
C LYS A 404 12.37 -18.04 2.21
N SER A 405 12.42 -18.16 3.53
CA SER A 405 13.53 -18.77 4.30
C SER A 405 13.37 -20.28 4.54
N GLY A 406 12.42 -20.96 3.90
CA GLY A 406 12.21 -22.40 4.00
C GLY A 406 11.50 -22.89 5.26
N ARG A 407 11.07 -21.99 6.16
CA ARG A 407 10.34 -22.36 7.40
C ARG A 407 8.87 -22.58 7.11
N ALA A 408 8.23 -23.48 7.88
CA ALA A 408 6.78 -23.65 7.83
C ALA A 408 6.06 -22.33 8.13
N LYS A 409 5.01 -22.03 7.34
CA LYS A 409 4.30 -20.76 7.41
C LYS A 409 3.27 -20.78 8.53
N PHE A 410 3.49 -19.93 9.55
CA PHE A 410 2.51 -19.66 10.60
C PHE A 410 1.72 -18.39 10.23
N ASP A 411 0.48 -18.55 9.82
CA ASP A 411 -0.38 -17.46 9.36
C ASP A 411 -1.78 -17.54 9.98
N MET A 412 -2.67 -16.64 9.57
CA MET A 412 -4.03 -16.55 10.08
C MET A 412 -4.87 -17.82 9.80
N ASP A 413 -4.59 -18.50 8.68
CA ASP A 413 -5.32 -19.74 8.35
C ASP A 413 -4.89 -20.88 9.28
N MET A 414 -3.60 -20.94 9.63
CA MET A 414 -3.12 -21.85 10.66
C MET A 414 -3.74 -21.55 12.04
N ILE A 415 -3.85 -20.28 12.43
CA ILE A 415 -4.48 -19.89 13.70
C ILE A 415 -5.95 -20.28 13.73
N LYS A 416 -6.70 -20.08 12.62
CA LYS A 416 -8.10 -20.52 12.51
C LYS A 416 -8.27 -22.04 12.66
N ASP A 417 -7.34 -22.81 12.12
CA ASP A 417 -7.38 -24.25 12.25
C ASP A 417 -7.08 -24.69 13.68
N LEU A 418 -6.08 -24.08 14.32
CA LEU A 418 -5.77 -24.32 15.73
C LEU A 418 -6.92 -23.92 16.67
N ALA A 419 -7.66 -22.86 16.33
CA ALA A 419 -8.80 -22.39 17.13
C ALA A 419 -9.93 -23.40 17.25
N LYS A 420 -9.99 -24.42 16.38
CA LYS A 420 -10.96 -25.51 16.45
C LYS A 420 -10.67 -26.49 17.60
N GLU A 421 -9.41 -26.56 18.03
CA GLU A 421 -8.94 -27.55 19.02
C GLU A 421 -8.39 -26.87 20.29
N TYR A 422 -7.83 -25.66 20.15
CA TYR A 422 -7.13 -24.94 21.21
C TYR A 422 -7.79 -23.59 21.53
N PRO A 423 -8.41 -23.41 22.72
CA PRO A 423 -9.05 -22.14 23.09
C PRO A 423 -8.11 -20.92 23.04
N TRP A 424 -6.83 -21.10 23.38
CA TRP A 424 -5.85 -20.00 23.29
C TRP A 424 -5.69 -19.47 21.85
N ALA A 425 -5.83 -20.33 20.85
CA ALA A 425 -5.70 -19.94 19.46
C ALA A 425 -6.89 -19.09 18.98
N GLU A 426 -8.08 -19.30 19.51
CA GLU A 426 -9.23 -18.42 19.26
C GLU A 426 -9.01 -17.03 19.87
N ASN A 427 -8.53 -16.94 21.11
CA ASN A 427 -8.19 -15.65 21.72
C ASN A 427 -7.02 -14.96 20.98
N LEU A 428 -6.05 -15.71 20.48
CA LEU A 428 -4.97 -15.17 19.62
C LEU A 428 -5.52 -14.64 18.30
N ARG A 429 -6.49 -15.33 17.70
CA ARG A 429 -7.19 -14.88 16.49
C ARG A 429 -7.92 -13.57 16.73
N ILE A 430 -8.66 -13.49 17.83
CA ILE A 430 -9.37 -12.28 18.27
C ILE A 430 -8.36 -11.15 18.51
N TYR A 431 -7.32 -11.37 19.29
CA TYR A 431 -6.28 -10.39 19.56
C TYR A 431 -5.66 -9.82 18.27
N ASN A 432 -5.28 -10.67 17.32
CA ASN A 432 -4.71 -10.24 16.04
C ASN A 432 -5.70 -9.44 15.18
N LYS A 433 -6.99 -9.80 15.20
CA LYS A 433 -8.02 -9.05 14.50
C LYS A 433 -8.28 -7.69 15.15
N LEU A 434 -8.37 -7.62 16.47
CA LEU A 434 -8.48 -6.36 17.21
C LEU A 434 -7.28 -5.45 16.96
N LEU A 435 -6.06 -6.00 16.94
CA LEU A 435 -4.84 -5.26 16.61
C LEU A 435 -4.92 -4.65 15.20
N LYS A 436 -5.38 -5.43 14.22
CA LYS A 436 -5.56 -4.95 12.85
C LYS A 436 -6.63 -3.87 12.76
N ILE A 437 -7.78 -4.06 13.41
CA ILE A 437 -8.87 -3.07 13.41
C ILE A 437 -8.37 -1.77 14.04
N LYS A 438 -7.73 -1.87 15.21
CA LYS A 438 -7.16 -0.72 15.91
C LYS A 438 -6.17 0.03 15.02
N SER A 439 -5.10 -0.62 14.56
CA SER A 439 -4.03 0.04 13.81
C SER A 439 -4.46 0.53 12.41
N THR A 440 -5.33 -0.24 11.72
CA THR A 440 -5.73 0.09 10.35
C THR A 440 -6.79 1.18 10.28
N TYR A 441 -7.68 1.25 11.27
CA TYR A 441 -8.82 2.16 11.25
C TYR A 441 -8.81 3.14 12.41
N VAL A 442 -8.83 2.67 13.66
CA VAL A 442 -9.01 3.53 14.82
C VAL A 442 -7.84 4.48 15.02
N ASP A 443 -6.61 3.95 15.13
CA ASP A 443 -5.40 4.77 15.29
C ASP A 443 -5.20 5.69 14.09
N ARG A 444 -5.42 5.16 12.88
CA ARG A 444 -5.27 5.92 11.66
C ARG A 444 -6.17 7.15 11.61
N PHE A 445 -7.46 7.01 11.93
CA PHE A 445 -8.38 8.15 11.98
C PHE A 445 -8.03 9.10 13.12
N ARG A 446 -7.68 8.56 14.30
CA ARG A 446 -7.33 9.37 15.45
C ARG A 446 -6.04 10.17 15.25
N ASP A 447 -5.00 9.56 14.69
CA ASP A 447 -3.68 10.16 14.61
C ASP A 447 -3.51 11.06 13.37
N ARG A 448 -4.34 10.85 12.33
CA ARG A 448 -4.27 11.60 11.07
C ARG A 448 -5.46 12.53 10.83
N ASN A 449 -6.33 12.71 11.81
CA ASN A 449 -7.36 13.75 11.69
C ASN A 449 -6.77 15.15 11.87
N GLU A 450 -7.45 16.12 11.31
CA GLU A 450 -7.18 17.53 11.47
C GLU A 450 -8.48 18.23 11.83
N ASP A 451 -8.51 18.79 13.03
CA ASP A 451 -9.68 19.48 13.58
C ASP A 451 -10.98 18.66 13.47
N GLY A 452 -10.87 17.33 13.72
CA GLY A 452 -11.97 16.40 13.64
C GLY A 452 -12.36 15.98 12.21
N ARG A 453 -11.52 16.23 11.21
CA ARG A 453 -11.72 15.78 9.83
C ARG A 453 -10.63 14.82 9.39
N TYR A 454 -11.00 13.84 8.54
CA TYR A 454 -10.09 12.94 7.87
C TYR A 454 -10.10 13.19 6.37
N TYR A 455 -8.93 13.22 5.76
CA TYR A 455 -8.71 13.49 4.35
C TYR A 455 -8.27 12.21 3.66
N PHE A 456 -9.19 11.61 2.91
CA PHE A 456 -8.91 10.43 2.09
C PHE A 456 -8.09 10.83 0.86
N TYR A 457 -7.27 9.91 0.41
CA TYR A 457 -6.48 10.04 -0.80
C TYR A 457 -7.07 9.20 -1.94
N PHE A 458 -7.18 9.76 -3.13
CA PHE A 458 -7.80 9.13 -4.29
C PHE A 458 -6.86 9.12 -5.50
N LYS A 459 -6.38 7.94 -5.91
CA LYS A 459 -5.50 7.76 -7.07
C LYS A 459 -6.29 7.38 -8.31
N GLN A 460 -6.34 8.27 -9.31
CA GLN A 460 -6.88 7.94 -10.62
C GLN A 460 -5.98 6.98 -11.41
N ASN A 461 -4.68 6.99 -11.14
CA ASN A 461 -3.68 6.07 -11.70
C ASN A 461 -3.37 4.88 -10.77
N GLY A 462 -4.29 4.55 -9.87
CA GLY A 462 -4.11 3.49 -8.87
C GLY A 462 -4.19 2.07 -9.43
N THR A 463 -4.79 1.90 -10.59
CA THR A 463 -4.96 0.60 -11.27
C THR A 463 -4.73 0.73 -12.77
N VAL A 464 -4.28 -0.35 -13.40
CA VAL A 464 -4.07 -0.40 -14.86
C VAL A 464 -5.37 -0.26 -15.67
N SER A 465 -6.53 -0.47 -15.06
CA SER A 465 -7.84 -0.30 -15.69
C SER A 465 -8.41 1.12 -15.57
N GLY A 466 -7.74 2.02 -14.83
CA GLY A 466 -8.22 3.37 -14.56
C GLY A 466 -9.25 3.46 -13.42
N ARG A 467 -9.51 2.37 -12.70
CA ARG A 467 -10.30 2.43 -11.46
C ARG A 467 -9.55 3.22 -10.40
N TYR A 468 -10.26 3.98 -9.59
CA TYR A 468 -9.67 4.65 -8.45
C TYR A 468 -9.04 3.67 -7.47
N GLY A 469 -7.87 4.02 -6.96
CA GLY A 469 -7.32 3.47 -5.74
C GLY A 469 -7.52 4.46 -4.60
N SER A 470 -8.01 4.01 -3.46
CA SER A 470 -8.20 4.86 -2.28
C SER A 470 -8.01 4.07 -1.00
N ASP A 471 -7.56 4.75 0.03
CA ASP A 471 -7.56 4.21 1.39
C ASP A 471 -8.98 4.06 1.97
N ALA A 472 -9.97 4.80 1.45
CA ALA A 472 -11.39 4.60 1.77
C ALA A 472 -11.90 3.19 1.40
N GLN A 473 -11.34 2.55 0.37
CA GLN A 473 -11.69 1.19 -0.04
C GLN A 473 -11.30 0.11 0.99
N GLN A 474 -10.42 0.45 1.94
CA GLN A 474 -10.00 -0.47 3.00
C GLN A 474 -11.01 -0.54 4.15
N LEU A 475 -12.02 0.33 4.18
CA LEU A 475 -13.07 0.29 5.19
C LEU A 475 -13.79 -1.06 5.14
N PRO A 476 -13.94 -1.75 6.29
CA PRO A 476 -14.50 -3.08 6.31
C PRO A 476 -15.99 -3.05 5.96
N LYS A 477 -16.45 -4.13 5.34
CA LYS A 477 -17.89 -4.38 5.24
C LYS A 477 -18.42 -4.79 6.61
N PRO A 478 -19.61 -4.36 7.01
CA PRO A 478 -20.27 -4.88 8.17
C PRO A 478 -20.41 -6.41 8.08
N LEU A 479 -20.25 -7.09 9.21
CA LEU A 479 -20.40 -8.53 9.34
C LEU A 479 -21.82 -8.86 9.79
N GLU A 480 -22.40 -9.94 9.22
CA GLU A 480 -23.68 -10.49 9.63
C GLU A 480 -23.53 -11.40 10.85
N GLU A 481 -24.62 -11.65 11.55
CA GLU A 481 -24.63 -12.49 12.76
C GLU A 481 -24.08 -13.89 12.45
N GLY A 482 -23.11 -14.32 13.26
CA GLY A 482 -22.45 -15.62 13.09
C GLY A 482 -21.26 -15.66 12.12
N GLU A 483 -20.94 -14.57 11.41
CA GLU A 483 -19.78 -14.55 10.50
C GLU A 483 -18.43 -14.49 11.24
N ASP A 484 -18.43 -13.96 12.48
CA ASP A 484 -17.23 -13.92 13.31
C ASP A 484 -17.60 -13.86 14.81
N ALA A 485 -16.60 -13.86 15.70
CA ALA A 485 -16.82 -13.68 17.12
C ALA A 485 -17.54 -12.34 17.42
N PRO A 486 -18.50 -12.30 18.37
CA PRO A 486 -19.28 -11.09 18.65
C PRO A 486 -18.45 -9.83 18.90
N ILE A 487 -17.31 -9.99 19.60
CA ILE A 487 -16.39 -8.90 19.86
C ILE A 487 -15.76 -8.33 18.57
N ILE A 488 -15.43 -9.17 17.61
CA ILE A 488 -14.91 -8.75 16.30
C ILE A 488 -15.99 -8.03 15.53
N MET A 489 -17.20 -8.59 15.47
CA MET A 489 -18.35 -8.00 14.79
C MET A 489 -18.67 -6.60 15.34
N LYS A 490 -18.67 -6.45 16.67
CA LYS A 490 -18.84 -5.14 17.34
C LYS A 490 -17.91 -4.08 16.75
N TYR A 491 -16.61 -4.37 16.70
CA TYR A 491 -15.61 -3.38 16.24
C TYR A 491 -15.55 -3.22 14.74
N VAL A 492 -15.77 -4.26 13.94
CA VAL A 492 -15.84 -4.15 12.48
C VAL A 492 -17.04 -3.30 12.06
N ASN A 493 -18.20 -3.55 12.65
CA ASN A 493 -19.45 -2.90 12.25
C ASN A 493 -19.50 -1.41 12.62
N ILE A 494 -18.75 -0.98 13.64
CA ILE A 494 -18.74 0.41 14.07
C ILE A 494 -17.76 1.31 13.27
N VAL A 495 -16.78 0.73 12.54
CA VAL A 495 -15.74 1.51 11.85
C VAL A 495 -16.32 2.58 10.93
N ARG A 496 -17.38 2.26 10.18
CA ARG A 496 -18.01 3.23 9.26
C ARG A 496 -18.75 4.34 9.97
N ALA A 497 -19.21 4.12 11.22
CA ALA A 497 -19.90 5.13 12.00
C ALA A 497 -18.97 6.25 12.52
N PHE A 498 -17.65 6.09 12.42
CA PHE A 498 -16.71 7.18 12.68
C PHE A 498 -16.83 8.32 11.66
N LEU A 499 -17.28 8.02 10.44
CA LEU A 499 -17.44 8.99 9.37
C LEU A 499 -18.84 9.63 9.44
N THR A 500 -18.89 10.94 9.55
CA THR A 500 -20.14 11.69 9.69
C THR A 500 -20.27 12.77 8.62
N ALA A 501 -21.49 13.25 8.43
CA ALA A 501 -21.73 14.38 7.53
C ALA A 501 -21.42 15.75 8.16
N GLY A 502 -21.10 15.77 9.46
CA GLY A 502 -21.01 17.00 10.24
C GLY A 502 -22.39 17.59 10.60
N LYS A 503 -22.36 18.65 11.42
CA LYS A 503 -23.56 19.26 11.97
C LYS A 503 -24.44 19.86 10.86
N GLY A 504 -25.72 19.50 10.85
CA GLY A 504 -26.71 20.03 9.90
C GLY A 504 -26.65 19.42 8.49
N ARG A 505 -25.85 18.40 8.28
CA ARG A 505 -25.69 17.70 6.98
C ARG A 505 -26.13 16.24 7.08
N LYS A 506 -26.27 15.59 5.92
CA LYS A 506 -26.57 14.17 5.80
C LYS A 506 -25.59 13.52 4.84
N VAL A 507 -25.24 12.25 5.10
CA VAL A 507 -24.55 11.40 4.13
C VAL A 507 -25.57 10.94 3.10
N ILE A 508 -25.23 11.06 1.83
CA ILE A 508 -25.96 10.47 0.73
C ILE A 508 -25.15 9.27 0.25
N ASP A 509 -25.74 8.08 0.33
CA ASP A 509 -25.16 6.84 -0.19
C ASP A 509 -25.92 6.47 -1.47
N ALA A 510 -25.20 6.46 -2.60
CA ALA A 510 -25.73 6.14 -3.90
C ALA A 510 -24.81 5.12 -4.60
N ASP A 511 -25.36 3.94 -4.89
CA ASP A 511 -24.66 2.86 -5.59
C ASP A 511 -25.45 2.39 -6.80
N TYR A 512 -24.76 2.06 -7.88
CA TYR A 512 -25.38 1.48 -9.06
C TYR A 512 -25.74 0.02 -8.83
N GLU A 513 -27.00 -0.33 -9.01
CA GLU A 513 -27.42 -1.73 -8.95
C GLU A 513 -26.86 -2.54 -10.13
N SER A 514 -26.03 -3.52 -9.84
CA SER A 514 -25.48 -4.43 -10.86
C SER A 514 -24.79 -3.68 -12.02
N LEU A 515 -23.96 -2.66 -11.74
CA LEU A 515 -23.31 -1.81 -12.74
C LEU A 515 -22.62 -2.61 -13.84
N GLU A 516 -21.73 -3.57 -13.46
CA GLU A 516 -20.94 -4.34 -14.43
C GLU A 516 -21.82 -5.17 -15.39
N PRO A 517 -22.86 -5.91 -14.94
CA PRO A 517 -23.80 -6.55 -15.85
C PRO A 517 -24.55 -5.59 -16.77
N HIS A 518 -24.91 -4.38 -16.32
CA HIS A 518 -25.49 -3.36 -17.19
C HIS A 518 -24.49 -2.88 -18.27
N CYS A 519 -23.22 -2.69 -17.89
CA CYS A 519 -22.17 -2.37 -18.85
C CYS A 519 -22.00 -3.51 -19.88
N PHE A 520 -22.05 -4.77 -19.47
CA PHE A 520 -22.01 -5.90 -20.41
C PHE A 520 -23.21 -5.86 -21.38
N ALA A 521 -24.43 -5.60 -20.88
CA ALA A 521 -25.61 -5.49 -21.74
C ALA A 521 -25.48 -4.37 -22.80
N SER A 522 -24.88 -3.24 -22.39
CA SER A 522 -24.66 -2.09 -23.29
C SER A 522 -23.55 -2.36 -24.31
N VAL A 523 -22.38 -2.82 -23.85
CA VAL A 523 -21.19 -2.99 -24.71
C VAL A 523 -21.32 -4.17 -25.67
N THR A 524 -21.90 -5.29 -25.21
CA THR A 524 -22.06 -6.48 -26.05
C THR A 524 -23.31 -6.48 -26.91
N GLY A 525 -24.29 -5.65 -26.57
CA GLY A 525 -25.62 -5.68 -27.20
C GLY A 525 -26.39 -6.97 -26.93
N ASP A 526 -26.02 -7.74 -25.90
CA ASP A 526 -26.66 -9.02 -25.58
C ASP A 526 -28.17 -8.80 -25.26
N LYS A 527 -29.00 -9.31 -26.11
CA LYS A 527 -30.46 -9.11 -26.04
C LYS A 527 -31.05 -9.67 -24.75
N LYS A 528 -30.48 -10.80 -24.27
CA LYS A 528 -30.98 -11.44 -23.06
C LYS A 528 -30.63 -10.63 -21.82
N LEU A 529 -29.42 -10.07 -21.75
CA LEU A 529 -29.05 -9.14 -20.70
C LEU A 529 -29.94 -7.89 -20.72
N GLN A 530 -30.18 -7.32 -21.91
CA GLN A 530 -31.06 -6.17 -22.06
C GLN A 530 -32.51 -6.46 -21.62
N GLU A 531 -33.08 -7.62 -21.96
CA GLU A 531 -34.39 -8.07 -21.51
C GLU A 531 -34.50 -8.21 -20.00
N ILE A 532 -33.45 -8.79 -19.33
CA ILE A 532 -33.41 -8.95 -17.88
C ILE A 532 -33.55 -7.59 -17.19
N PHE A 533 -32.80 -6.60 -17.65
CA PHE A 533 -32.81 -5.25 -17.07
C PHE A 533 -34.05 -4.46 -17.44
N ALA A 534 -34.51 -4.55 -18.68
CA ALA A 534 -35.74 -3.89 -19.11
C ALA A 534 -36.98 -4.36 -18.32
N ASN A 535 -37.01 -5.63 -17.92
CA ASN A 535 -38.06 -6.20 -17.08
C ASN A 535 -37.80 -6.04 -15.56
N GLY A 536 -36.77 -5.33 -15.14
CA GLY A 536 -36.44 -5.09 -13.72
C GLY A 536 -36.10 -6.34 -12.90
N LEU A 537 -35.67 -7.42 -13.57
CA LEU A 537 -35.30 -8.68 -12.93
C LEU A 537 -33.96 -8.57 -12.21
N ASP A 538 -33.77 -9.35 -11.15
CA ASP A 538 -32.46 -9.51 -10.50
C ASP A 538 -31.57 -10.43 -11.33
N PHE A 539 -30.54 -9.84 -11.93
CA PHE A 539 -29.59 -10.54 -12.79
C PHE A 539 -29.00 -11.81 -12.15
N TYR A 540 -28.56 -11.72 -10.91
CA TYR A 540 -27.93 -12.88 -10.24
C TYR A 540 -28.93 -13.99 -9.91
N SER A 541 -30.15 -13.66 -9.55
CA SER A 541 -31.23 -14.65 -9.40
C SER A 541 -31.57 -15.29 -10.74
N TYR A 542 -31.62 -14.51 -11.82
CA TYR A 542 -31.85 -15.05 -13.16
C TYR A 542 -30.75 -16.03 -13.57
N VAL A 543 -29.48 -15.67 -13.39
CA VAL A 543 -28.33 -16.56 -13.68
C VAL A 543 -28.42 -17.84 -12.86
N ALA A 544 -28.69 -17.77 -11.55
CA ALA A 544 -28.84 -18.97 -10.71
C ALA A 544 -29.95 -19.90 -11.21
N ILE A 545 -31.11 -19.35 -11.53
CA ILE A 545 -32.25 -20.12 -12.04
C ILE A 545 -31.91 -20.82 -13.34
N GLN A 546 -31.28 -20.10 -14.26
CA GLN A 546 -30.95 -20.62 -15.59
C GLN A 546 -29.83 -21.67 -15.53
N THR A 547 -28.74 -21.41 -14.81
CA THR A 547 -27.56 -22.29 -14.80
C THR A 547 -27.75 -23.54 -13.93
N GLU A 548 -28.54 -23.46 -12.85
CA GLU A 548 -28.81 -24.56 -11.94
C GLU A 548 -30.17 -25.24 -12.21
N GLY A 549 -30.94 -24.75 -13.17
CA GLY A 549 -32.26 -25.30 -13.52
C GLY A 549 -33.27 -25.25 -12.37
N LEU A 550 -33.25 -24.18 -11.56
CA LEU A 550 -34.10 -24.06 -10.37
C LEU A 550 -35.57 -23.92 -10.76
N LYS A 551 -36.44 -24.67 -10.12
CA LYS A 551 -37.89 -24.62 -10.32
C LYS A 551 -38.60 -24.00 -9.13
N GLY A 552 -39.75 -23.36 -9.37
CA GLY A 552 -40.59 -22.79 -8.31
C GLY A 552 -40.07 -21.48 -7.71
N VAL A 553 -39.04 -20.88 -8.29
CA VAL A 553 -38.46 -19.59 -7.88
C VAL A 553 -38.44 -18.58 -9.03
N SER A 554 -38.40 -17.29 -8.69
CA SER A 554 -38.42 -16.20 -9.64
C SER A 554 -37.24 -15.25 -9.51
N ALA A 555 -36.81 -14.63 -10.61
CA ALA A 555 -35.89 -13.51 -10.63
C ALA A 555 -36.59 -12.14 -10.47
N ASP A 556 -37.93 -12.10 -10.50
CA ASP A 556 -38.67 -10.88 -10.27
C ASP A 556 -38.63 -10.50 -8.79
N LYS A 557 -38.09 -9.30 -8.52
CA LYS A 557 -37.93 -8.74 -7.17
C LYS A 557 -39.25 -8.57 -6.41
N LYS A 558 -40.37 -8.48 -7.14
CA LYS A 558 -41.71 -8.29 -6.60
C LYS A 558 -42.45 -9.60 -6.35
N ALA A 559 -41.98 -10.72 -6.89
CA ALA A 559 -42.62 -12.02 -6.75
C ALA A 559 -42.47 -12.58 -5.32
N ASP A 560 -43.51 -13.29 -4.85
CA ASP A 560 -43.46 -13.93 -3.54
C ASP A 560 -42.37 -15.02 -3.46
N ASN A 561 -42.15 -15.70 -4.59
CA ASN A 561 -41.12 -16.73 -4.76
C ASN A 561 -39.78 -16.17 -5.28
N TYR A 562 -39.46 -14.89 -5.00
CA TYR A 562 -38.18 -14.28 -5.36
C TYR A 562 -36.99 -15.03 -4.74
N LEU A 563 -36.07 -15.48 -5.58
CA LEU A 563 -34.94 -16.33 -5.15
C LEU A 563 -34.11 -15.72 -4.03
N LYS A 564 -33.81 -14.43 -4.07
CA LYS A 564 -33.04 -13.76 -3.00
C LYS A 564 -33.71 -13.84 -1.64
N LYS A 565 -35.04 -13.86 -1.58
CA LYS A 565 -35.80 -14.00 -0.34
C LYS A 565 -35.82 -15.46 0.15
N LEU A 566 -35.96 -16.43 -0.76
CA LEU A 566 -36.10 -17.84 -0.43
C LEU A 566 -34.75 -18.55 -0.22
N ASP A 567 -33.75 -18.26 -1.07
CA ASP A 567 -32.44 -18.87 -1.02
C ASP A 567 -31.35 -17.84 -1.41
N PRO A 568 -30.99 -16.95 -0.49
CA PRO A 568 -29.93 -15.96 -0.73
C PRO A 568 -28.56 -16.60 -1.00
N VAL A 569 -28.32 -17.82 -0.51
CA VAL A 569 -27.04 -18.53 -0.70
C VAL A 569 -26.82 -18.87 -2.17
N LYS A 570 -27.80 -19.40 -2.86
CA LYS A 570 -27.71 -19.70 -4.29
C LYS A 570 -27.53 -18.44 -5.12
N ARG A 571 -28.29 -17.41 -4.82
CA ARG A 571 -28.11 -16.10 -5.50
C ARG A 571 -26.70 -15.54 -5.29
N ASN A 572 -26.15 -15.61 -4.09
CA ASN A 572 -24.80 -15.13 -3.78
C ASN A 572 -23.71 -15.98 -4.47
N LYS A 573 -23.92 -17.29 -4.59
CA LYS A 573 -23.05 -18.15 -5.42
C LYS A 573 -23.05 -17.71 -6.89
N ALA A 574 -24.26 -17.46 -7.46
CA ALA A 574 -24.36 -16.96 -8.82
C ALA A 574 -23.69 -15.60 -9.01
N LYS A 575 -23.80 -14.68 -8.03
CA LYS A 575 -23.05 -13.42 -8.02
C LYS A 575 -21.53 -13.63 -8.05
N ALA A 576 -21.03 -14.57 -7.28
CA ALA A 576 -19.59 -14.86 -7.19
C ALA A 576 -19.02 -15.36 -8.53
N TYR A 577 -19.74 -16.27 -9.23
CA TYR A 577 -19.22 -16.82 -10.47
C TYR A 577 -19.56 -16.03 -11.74
N SER A 578 -20.70 -15.38 -11.83
CA SER A 578 -21.11 -14.70 -13.07
C SER A 578 -20.14 -13.60 -13.49
N LEU A 579 -19.70 -12.76 -12.58
CA LEU A 579 -18.67 -11.75 -12.87
C LEU A 579 -17.33 -12.41 -13.16
N GLY A 580 -16.93 -13.38 -12.35
CA GLY A 580 -15.68 -14.14 -12.58
C GLY A 580 -15.63 -14.79 -13.96
N VAL A 581 -16.72 -15.44 -14.38
CA VAL A 581 -16.82 -16.08 -15.70
C VAL A 581 -16.81 -15.02 -16.81
N ALA A 582 -17.55 -13.93 -16.67
CA ALA A 582 -17.50 -12.82 -17.63
C ALA A 582 -16.07 -12.32 -17.86
N TYR A 583 -15.29 -12.18 -16.79
CA TYR A 583 -13.87 -11.76 -16.80
C TYR A 583 -12.86 -12.90 -17.04
N GLY A 584 -13.29 -14.07 -17.50
CA GLY A 584 -12.39 -15.13 -17.92
C GLY A 584 -12.02 -16.16 -16.86
N MET A 585 -12.73 -16.24 -15.73
CA MET A 585 -12.54 -17.32 -14.76
C MET A 585 -12.73 -18.69 -15.41
N GLU A 586 -11.77 -19.59 -15.20
CA GLU A 586 -11.79 -20.95 -15.70
C GLU A 586 -12.33 -21.94 -14.65
N ALA A 587 -12.71 -23.14 -15.12
CA ALA A 587 -13.36 -24.15 -14.30
C ALA A 587 -12.58 -24.56 -13.04
N TYR A 588 -11.25 -24.62 -13.09
CA TYR A 588 -10.46 -24.90 -11.90
C TYR A 588 -10.59 -23.83 -10.80
N ALA A 589 -10.55 -22.56 -11.19
CA ALA A 589 -10.74 -21.46 -10.23
C ALA A 589 -12.17 -21.45 -9.67
N LEU A 590 -13.16 -21.69 -10.54
CA LEU A 590 -14.57 -21.79 -10.11
C LEU A 590 -14.80 -22.95 -9.14
N LYS A 591 -14.26 -24.14 -9.44
CA LYS A 591 -14.25 -25.30 -8.54
C LYS A 591 -13.74 -24.93 -7.14
N MET A 592 -12.59 -24.26 -7.06
CA MET A 592 -11.99 -23.85 -5.79
C MET A 592 -12.82 -22.80 -5.06
N THR A 593 -13.45 -21.89 -5.80
CA THR A 593 -14.28 -20.80 -5.22
C THR A 593 -15.59 -21.32 -4.66
N LEU A 594 -16.26 -22.25 -5.37
CA LEU A 594 -17.58 -22.76 -5.00
C LEU A 594 -17.53 -24.07 -4.20
N GLY A 595 -16.37 -24.75 -4.12
CA GLY A 595 -16.26 -26.06 -3.50
C GLY A 595 -16.98 -27.19 -4.25
N VAL A 596 -17.17 -27.04 -5.59
CA VAL A 596 -17.82 -28.04 -6.45
C VAL A 596 -16.79 -28.90 -7.17
N ASP A 597 -17.22 -29.98 -7.82
CA ASP A 597 -16.34 -30.78 -8.68
C ASP A 597 -16.03 -30.10 -10.02
N GLN A 598 -15.04 -30.62 -10.74
CA GLN A 598 -14.56 -30.04 -12.00
C GLN A 598 -15.64 -30.01 -13.08
N LYS A 599 -16.43 -31.09 -13.19
CA LYS A 599 -17.48 -31.20 -14.19
C LYS A 599 -18.60 -30.21 -13.98
N THR A 600 -19.05 -30.06 -12.73
CA THR A 600 -20.04 -29.06 -12.33
C THR A 600 -19.54 -27.64 -12.64
N ALA A 601 -18.27 -27.33 -12.35
CA ALA A 601 -17.71 -26.03 -12.67
C ALA A 601 -17.71 -25.74 -14.19
N GLU A 602 -17.39 -26.74 -15.03
CA GLU A 602 -17.43 -26.63 -16.48
C GLU A 602 -18.85 -26.45 -17.02
N GLU A 603 -19.82 -27.15 -16.44
CA GLU A 603 -21.25 -27.04 -16.80
C GLU A 603 -21.81 -25.67 -16.44
N LEU A 604 -21.48 -25.10 -15.28
CA LEU A 604 -21.87 -23.75 -14.87
C LEU A 604 -21.31 -22.69 -15.82
N ILE A 605 -20.03 -22.77 -16.17
CA ILE A 605 -19.41 -21.84 -17.14
C ILE A 605 -20.08 -21.94 -18.50
N ARG A 606 -20.28 -23.14 -18.99
CA ARG A 606 -20.95 -23.37 -20.29
C ARG A 606 -22.37 -22.85 -20.27
N GLY A 607 -23.17 -23.19 -19.26
CA GLY A 607 -24.56 -22.72 -19.14
C GLY A 607 -24.67 -21.19 -19.05
N TYR A 608 -23.72 -20.55 -18.35
CA TYR A 608 -23.64 -19.09 -18.30
C TYR A 608 -23.36 -18.47 -19.68
N LEU A 609 -22.32 -18.94 -20.36
CA LEU A 609 -21.90 -18.39 -21.65
C LEU A 609 -22.89 -18.70 -22.78
N ASP A 610 -23.51 -19.86 -22.76
CA ASP A 610 -24.55 -20.23 -23.75
C ASP A 610 -25.86 -19.45 -23.49
N GLY A 611 -26.10 -19.03 -22.24
CA GLY A 611 -27.21 -18.15 -21.89
C GLY A 611 -27.05 -16.71 -22.38
N PHE A 612 -25.81 -16.25 -22.66
CA PHE A 612 -25.48 -14.90 -23.10
C PHE A 612 -24.55 -14.95 -24.32
N PRO A 613 -25.10 -15.25 -25.53
CA PRO A 613 -24.26 -15.54 -26.70
C PRO A 613 -23.45 -14.35 -27.19
N GLN A 614 -23.98 -13.11 -27.15
CA GLN A 614 -23.23 -11.94 -27.57
C GLN A 614 -22.12 -11.58 -26.57
N LEU A 615 -22.31 -11.84 -25.26
CA LEU A 615 -21.24 -11.73 -24.28
C LEU A 615 -20.12 -12.76 -24.55
N LYS A 616 -20.47 -13.99 -24.92
CA LYS A 616 -19.51 -15.04 -25.31
C LYS A 616 -18.69 -14.60 -26.52
N GLU A 617 -19.35 -14.09 -27.56
CA GLU A 617 -18.72 -13.58 -28.78
C GLU A 617 -17.79 -12.41 -28.49
N TRP A 618 -18.25 -11.43 -27.69
CA TRP A 618 -17.44 -10.29 -27.28
C TRP A 618 -16.15 -10.73 -26.58
N ARG A 619 -16.21 -11.70 -25.68
CA ARG A 619 -15.02 -12.26 -25.02
C ARG A 619 -14.02 -12.82 -26.01
N GLU A 620 -14.47 -13.61 -26.98
CA GLU A 620 -13.58 -14.20 -27.99
C GLU A 620 -12.99 -13.12 -28.91
N ASN A 621 -13.80 -12.15 -29.35
CA ASN A 621 -13.34 -11.03 -30.17
C ASN A 621 -12.29 -10.17 -29.43
N SER A 622 -12.50 -9.88 -28.14
CA SER A 622 -11.53 -9.17 -27.32
C SER A 622 -10.18 -9.90 -27.21
N ARG A 623 -10.23 -11.23 -27.05
CA ARG A 623 -9.02 -12.07 -27.04
C ARG A 623 -8.32 -12.10 -28.40
N LEU A 624 -9.07 -12.16 -29.50
CA LEU A 624 -8.51 -12.10 -30.85
C LEU A 624 -7.85 -10.74 -31.11
N GLN A 625 -8.46 -9.65 -30.69
CA GLN A 625 -7.89 -8.30 -30.82
C GLN A 625 -6.53 -8.20 -30.10
N VAL A 626 -6.46 -8.66 -28.85
CA VAL A 626 -5.20 -8.63 -28.09
C VAL A 626 -4.13 -9.53 -28.70
N LYS A 627 -4.51 -10.70 -29.21
CA LYS A 627 -3.58 -11.60 -29.94
C LYS A 627 -3.01 -10.92 -31.19
N ALA A 628 -3.85 -10.19 -31.92
CA ALA A 628 -3.46 -9.54 -33.17
C ALA A 628 -2.65 -8.25 -32.93
N HIS A 629 -3.10 -7.41 -32.02
CA HIS A 629 -2.64 -6.04 -31.89
C HIS A 629 -1.84 -5.74 -30.60
N GLY A 630 -1.97 -6.59 -29.56
CA GLY A 630 -1.32 -6.38 -28.28
C GLY A 630 -1.98 -5.30 -27.41
N TYR A 631 -3.17 -4.83 -27.78
CA TYR A 631 -3.96 -3.89 -27.00
C TYR A 631 -5.46 -4.10 -27.20
N ILE A 632 -6.25 -3.51 -26.31
CA ILE A 632 -7.71 -3.38 -26.43
C ILE A 632 -8.12 -1.96 -26.08
N LYS A 633 -9.22 -1.47 -26.68
CA LYS A 633 -9.87 -0.21 -26.31
C LYS A 633 -11.18 -0.49 -25.60
N ASN A 634 -11.44 0.25 -24.53
CA ASN A 634 -12.74 0.22 -23.89
C ASN A 634 -13.75 1.14 -24.63
N TYR A 635 -14.98 1.13 -24.16
CA TYR A 635 -16.10 1.90 -24.77
C TYR A 635 -15.83 3.41 -24.85
N VAL A 636 -15.16 4.00 -23.86
CA VAL A 636 -14.84 5.44 -23.82
C VAL A 636 -13.50 5.79 -24.50
N GLY A 637 -12.86 4.82 -25.15
CA GLY A 637 -11.64 5.05 -25.93
C GLY A 637 -10.33 4.82 -25.19
N ARG A 638 -10.35 4.53 -23.87
CA ARG A 638 -9.12 4.19 -23.13
C ARG A 638 -8.45 2.95 -23.70
N VAL A 639 -7.16 3.04 -23.95
CA VAL A 639 -6.35 1.92 -24.45
C VAL A 639 -5.75 1.16 -23.29
N ARG A 640 -5.72 -0.17 -23.40
CA ARG A 640 -4.99 -1.05 -22.51
C ARG A 640 -4.02 -1.91 -23.31
N HIS A 641 -2.73 -1.78 -23.01
CA HIS A 641 -1.67 -2.50 -23.70
C HIS A 641 -1.35 -3.84 -23.03
N ILE A 642 -1.37 -4.92 -23.81
CA ILE A 642 -1.02 -6.26 -23.35
C ILE A 642 -0.03 -6.90 -24.36
N PRO A 643 1.11 -6.26 -24.63
CA PRO A 643 2.02 -6.64 -25.71
C PRO A 643 2.63 -8.04 -25.53
N LYS A 644 2.70 -8.54 -24.29
CA LYS A 644 3.18 -9.90 -24.02
C LYS A 644 2.29 -10.97 -24.67
N VAL A 645 0.98 -10.76 -24.70
CA VAL A 645 0.03 -11.69 -25.34
C VAL A 645 0.34 -11.80 -26.83
N GLN A 646 0.45 -10.67 -27.52
CA GLN A 646 0.79 -10.61 -28.93
C GLN A 646 2.14 -11.29 -29.23
N LYS A 647 3.19 -10.95 -28.48
CA LYS A 647 4.53 -11.56 -28.65
C LYS A 647 4.51 -13.08 -28.48
N ILE A 648 3.79 -13.57 -27.46
CA ILE A 648 3.68 -15.00 -27.19
C ILE A 648 2.84 -15.68 -28.27
N TYR A 649 1.72 -15.07 -28.67
CA TYR A 649 0.85 -15.58 -29.72
C TYR A 649 1.58 -15.64 -31.07
N THR A 650 2.30 -14.61 -31.47
CA THR A 650 3.11 -14.59 -32.70
C THR A 650 4.12 -15.75 -32.74
N LYS A 651 4.74 -16.07 -31.60
CA LYS A 651 5.78 -17.12 -31.52
C LYS A 651 5.20 -18.51 -31.39
N PHE A 652 4.16 -18.70 -30.61
CA PHE A 652 3.67 -20.02 -30.20
C PHE A 652 2.20 -20.28 -30.51
N GLN A 653 1.46 -19.25 -30.95
CA GLN A 653 0.01 -19.28 -31.10
C GLN A 653 -0.68 -19.82 -29.85
N ASP A 654 -1.88 -20.39 -29.97
CA ASP A 654 -2.62 -20.96 -28.83
C ASP A 654 -2.03 -22.30 -28.32
N ARG A 655 -0.95 -22.82 -28.96
CA ARG A 655 -0.25 -24.00 -28.46
C ARG A 655 0.27 -23.84 -27.02
N MET A 656 0.55 -22.60 -26.58
CA MET A 656 0.91 -22.36 -25.18
C MET A 656 -0.19 -22.73 -24.18
N LEU A 657 -1.46 -22.83 -24.60
CA LEU A 657 -2.56 -23.32 -23.77
C LEU A 657 -2.57 -24.85 -23.66
N ASP A 658 -1.96 -25.58 -24.61
CA ASP A 658 -1.84 -27.02 -24.55
C ASP A 658 -0.73 -27.47 -23.58
N TRP A 659 -1.09 -28.32 -22.63
CA TRP A 659 -0.16 -28.81 -21.61
C TRP A 659 0.93 -29.73 -22.19
N ARG A 660 0.63 -30.48 -23.28
CA ARG A 660 1.58 -31.36 -23.94
C ARG A 660 2.68 -30.55 -24.61
N PHE A 661 2.30 -29.51 -25.33
CA PHE A 661 3.25 -28.57 -25.94
C PHE A 661 4.14 -27.88 -24.90
N ARG A 662 3.56 -27.46 -23.76
CA ARG A 662 4.38 -26.89 -22.68
C ARG A 662 5.39 -27.89 -22.14
N LYS A 663 5.00 -29.14 -21.98
CA LYS A 663 5.90 -30.21 -21.52
C LYS A 663 7.05 -30.46 -22.47
N GLU A 664 6.82 -30.37 -23.78
CA GLU A 664 7.89 -30.43 -24.79
C GLU A 664 8.88 -29.26 -24.64
N LEU A 665 8.38 -28.04 -24.38
CA LEU A 665 9.22 -26.87 -24.19
C LEU A 665 10.01 -26.91 -22.88
N GLU A 666 9.53 -27.59 -21.85
CA GLU A 666 10.22 -27.70 -20.54
C GLU A 666 11.61 -28.33 -20.69
N THR A 667 11.80 -29.23 -21.65
CA THR A 667 13.10 -29.88 -21.94
C THR A 667 14.13 -28.90 -22.49
N THR A 668 13.69 -27.86 -23.21
CA THR A 668 14.58 -26.89 -23.88
C THR A 668 14.80 -25.62 -23.02
N TYR A 669 13.75 -25.15 -22.37
CA TYR A 669 13.76 -23.83 -21.69
C TYR A 669 13.66 -23.92 -20.15
N GLY A 670 13.44 -25.11 -19.60
CA GLY A 670 13.21 -25.32 -18.18
C GLY A 670 11.77 -25.04 -17.76
N ARG A 671 11.29 -25.77 -16.76
CA ARG A 671 9.90 -25.76 -16.30
C ARG A 671 9.44 -24.37 -15.81
N ASP A 672 10.24 -23.69 -15.00
CA ASP A 672 9.85 -22.41 -14.40
C ASP A 672 9.67 -21.32 -15.46
N GLN A 673 10.54 -21.29 -16.47
CA GLN A 673 10.45 -20.33 -17.55
C GLN A 673 9.22 -20.59 -18.43
N VAL A 674 8.93 -21.84 -18.77
CA VAL A 674 7.75 -22.21 -19.56
C VAL A 674 6.45 -21.89 -18.80
N LEU A 675 6.39 -22.20 -17.51
CA LEU A 675 5.24 -21.86 -16.66
C LEU A 675 5.05 -20.36 -16.49
N LYS A 676 6.13 -19.57 -16.47
CA LYS A 676 6.04 -18.11 -16.46
C LYS A 676 5.41 -17.58 -17.74
N VAL A 677 5.90 -18.03 -18.91
CA VAL A 677 5.37 -17.62 -20.23
C VAL A 677 3.89 -18.01 -20.35
N TYR A 678 3.52 -19.22 -19.95
CA TYR A 678 2.13 -19.67 -19.92
C TYR A 678 1.24 -18.77 -19.04
N ARG A 679 1.69 -18.46 -17.83
CA ARG A 679 0.96 -17.58 -16.91
C ARG A 679 0.78 -16.18 -17.49
N ASP A 680 1.83 -15.60 -18.07
CA ASP A 680 1.78 -14.28 -18.69
C ASP A 680 0.77 -14.27 -19.85
N TYR A 681 0.76 -15.31 -20.70
CA TYR A 681 -0.17 -15.45 -21.80
C TYR A 681 -1.62 -15.59 -21.32
N ARG A 682 -1.88 -16.56 -20.45
CA ARG A 682 -3.22 -16.84 -19.91
C ARG A 682 -3.80 -15.65 -19.14
N ASN A 683 -3.01 -15.06 -18.27
CA ASN A 683 -3.44 -13.89 -17.48
C ASN A 683 -3.71 -12.69 -18.39
N GLY A 684 -2.89 -12.48 -19.42
CA GLY A 684 -3.11 -11.41 -20.38
C GLY A 684 -4.41 -11.59 -21.19
N LEU A 685 -4.72 -12.82 -21.64
CA LEU A 685 -5.99 -13.15 -22.31
C LEU A 685 -7.23 -12.95 -21.43
N ASN A 686 -7.09 -13.06 -20.11
CA ASN A 686 -8.18 -12.77 -19.18
C ASN A 686 -8.22 -11.29 -18.80
N ASN A 687 -7.05 -10.66 -18.65
CA ASN A 687 -6.94 -9.25 -18.31
C ASN A 687 -7.50 -8.31 -19.39
N CYS A 688 -7.59 -8.75 -20.65
CA CYS A 688 -8.22 -7.93 -21.70
C CYS A 688 -9.74 -7.80 -21.56
N LEU A 689 -10.36 -8.60 -20.69
CA LEU A 689 -11.80 -8.57 -20.44
C LEU A 689 -12.20 -7.64 -19.25
N ASN A 690 -11.19 -7.12 -18.53
CA ASN A 690 -11.42 -6.25 -17.36
C ASN A 690 -11.49 -4.79 -17.74
#